data_01c0e62bf3d3ef5f53269cf8276a326d
#
_entry.id   01c0e62bf3d3ef5f53269cf8276a326d
#
_cell.length_a   1.000
_cell.length_b   1.000
_cell.length_c   1.000
_cell.angle_alpha   90.00
_cell.angle_beta   90.00
_cell.angle_gamma   90.00
#
_symmetry.space_group_name_H-M   'P 1'
#
loop_
_entity.id
_entity.type
_entity.pdbx_description
1 polymer ?
#
loop_
_entity_poly.entity_id
_entity_poly.type
_entity_poly.pdbx_seq_one_letter_code
_entity_poly.pdbx_strand_id
1 'polypeptide(L)'
;MNDEKRTGRVTIPTDLDAVPETLALMQRWGADAIRDCDGTEFPAQLRDTGAKVYATYYTTRKDNAWAKANPDEIQQCYIMSPFATAAEGKLRIPLMQGLSRELLKVNDRDDIARWWEVVDRTTGQPLPAAAWQYDKEAEAVVIPAPEAFHEYTVSFLAYLIWDPVHMYNAVVNGWTDVEHQIPFDVRQPKTHQYTLERLRRFLESHPYVDVVRFTTFFHLFTLVFDELRREKYVDWYGYSASVSPYILERFEKEAGYPFRPEYIIDQGYHNNQYRVPSKEYKDFMAFQQREVNALVREMTDIVHEYGKEAMMFLGDHWIGTEPFGDVFASSGVDAIVGSVGNGSTLRLISDIPGVKYTEGRFLPYFFPDTFHEGGDPVREAKENWVTARRAILRKPIDRIGYGGYLKLACDFPEFLTYVESVCNEFRELYDNIKGTTPYCVKRVGVLNCWGKVRSWGCHMVHHALYQKQNYSYAGVIEALSGAPFDVRFISFEDVKNDPHVLDGIDVLINVGDADTAHTGGIWWEDPAVSSAIRRFVWNGGGLIGVGEPGGHQYQGRFLQLAGVLGVEKETGFTLNYDKYNWDEHRDHFILADCPDHDMDFGEGKKSIYALEGTEILIQRDKEVQLAAHDYGQGRGVYISGLPYSFANSRALYRAILRSEERRVGKECRSRWSPYH
;
A
#
# COMPACT_ATOMS: atom_id res chain seq x y z
N MET A 1 44.29 13.11 7.70
CA MET A 1 43.50 12.18 6.88
C MET A 1 42.91 13.00 5.77
N ASN A 2 43.22 12.68 4.51
CA ASN A 2 42.63 13.40 3.36
C ASN A 2 41.13 13.17 3.42
N ASP A 3 40.36 14.24 3.56
CA ASP A 3 38.92 14.28 3.36
C ASP A 3 38.65 14.14 1.84
N GLU A 4 38.91 12.96 1.27
CA GLU A 4 38.39 12.66 -0.06
C GLU A 4 36.87 12.59 0.09
N LYS A 5 36.22 13.56 -0.52
CA LYS A 5 34.75 13.66 -0.51
C LYS A 5 34.16 12.37 -1.09
N ARG A 6 33.42 11.63 -0.29
CA ARG A 6 32.74 10.41 -0.75
C ARG A 6 31.72 10.78 -1.84
N THR A 7 31.75 10.06 -2.95
CA THR A 7 30.86 10.26 -4.08
C THR A 7 30.13 8.97 -4.44
N GLY A 8 29.11 9.08 -5.26
CA GLY A 8 28.31 7.95 -5.76
C GLY A 8 27.08 7.63 -4.91
N ARG A 9 26.27 6.73 -5.42
CA ARG A 9 25.00 6.23 -4.81
C ARG A 9 23.94 7.31 -4.61
N VAL A 10 24.04 8.43 -5.28
CA VAL A 10 23.09 9.54 -5.16
C VAL A 10 22.58 9.96 -6.54
N THR A 11 21.26 10.05 -6.66
CA THR A 11 20.57 10.52 -7.86
C THR A 11 19.97 11.90 -7.60
N ILE A 12 20.23 12.85 -8.49
CA ILE A 12 19.70 14.21 -8.42
C ILE A 12 18.70 14.45 -9.56
N PRO A 13 17.57 15.14 -9.30
CA PRO A 13 16.69 15.58 -10.38
C PRO A 13 17.29 16.80 -11.11
N THR A 14 16.82 17.03 -12.33
CA THR A 14 17.13 18.25 -13.09
C THR A 14 15.91 18.77 -13.82
N ASP A 15 15.83 20.09 -13.93
CA ASP A 15 14.86 20.83 -14.73
C ASP A 15 15.60 21.68 -15.78
N LEU A 16 14.94 22.05 -16.88
CA LEU A 16 15.54 22.85 -17.95
C LEU A 16 16.09 24.20 -17.47
N ASP A 17 15.45 24.79 -16.48
CA ASP A 17 15.80 26.09 -15.91
C ASP A 17 16.67 26.00 -14.65
N ALA A 18 17.11 24.77 -14.27
CA ALA A 18 17.91 24.50 -13.07
C ALA A 18 19.26 23.84 -13.36
N VAL A 19 19.81 24.00 -14.57
CA VAL A 19 21.10 23.38 -14.98
C VAL A 19 22.26 23.79 -14.11
N PRO A 20 22.48 25.11 -13.84
CA PRO A 20 23.56 25.53 -12.95
C PRO A 20 23.45 24.96 -11.52
N GLU A 21 22.26 24.97 -10.97
CA GLU A 21 21.96 24.43 -9.65
C GLU A 21 22.19 22.93 -9.62
N THR A 22 21.77 22.20 -10.67
CA THR A 22 22.01 20.76 -10.80
C THR A 22 23.50 20.46 -10.76
N LEU A 23 24.34 21.15 -11.55
CA LEU A 23 25.79 20.96 -11.58
C LEU A 23 26.44 21.23 -10.21
N ALA A 24 26.04 22.34 -9.57
CA ALA A 24 26.57 22.71 -8.26
C ALA A 24 26.20 21.66 -7.18
N LEU A 25 24.95 21.21 -7.18
CA LEU A 25 24.47 20.22 -6.22
C LEU A 25 24.97 18.80 -6.51
N MET A 26 25.20 18.42 -7.76
CA MET A 26 25.90 17.17 -8.10
C MET A 26 27.26 17.11 -7.41
N GLN A 27 28.05 18.17 -7.55
CA GLN A 27 29.36 18.24 -6.91
C GLN A 27 29.22 18.26 -5.37
N ARG A 28 28.26 19.03 -4.86
CA ARG A 28 28.04 19.21 -3.42
C ARG A 28 27.55 17.93 -2.76
N TRP A 29 26.58 17.23 -3.33
CA TRP A 29 26.03 15.98 -2.78
C TRP A 29 26.80 14.73 -3.21
N GLY A 30 27.75 14.85 -4.13
CA GLY A 30 28.50 13.72 -4.67
C GLY A 30 27.62 12.79 -5.52
N ALA A 31 26.69 13.34 -6.28
CA ALA A 31 25.77 12.57 -7.09
C ALA A 31 26.50 11.97 -8.32
N ASP A 32 26.12 10.73 -8.67
CA ASP A 32 26.65 9.97 -9.82
C ASP A 32 25.55 9.59 -10.82
N ALA A 33 24.33 10.04 -10.59
CA ALA A 33 23.22 9.91 -11.53
C ALA A 33 22.36 11.17 -11.55
N ILE A 34 21.80 11.47 -12.72
CA ILE A 34 20.88 12.59 -12.96
C ILE A 34 19.61 12.02 -13.56
N ARG A 35 18.45 12.44 -13.08
CA ARG A 35 17.16 12.12 -13.67
C ARG A 35 16.45 13.37 -14.20
N ASP A 36 15.66 13.22 -15.24
CA ASP A 36 14.70 14.23 -15.64
C ASP A 36 13.59 14.39 -14.57
N CYS A 37 12.91 15.53 -14.55
CA CYS A 37 11.72 15.76 -13.76
C CYS A 37 10.50 15.38 -14.60
N ASP A 38 9.88 14.24 -14.26
CA ASP A 38 8.58 13.78 -14.76
C ASP A 38 8.43 13.79 -16.30
N GLY A 39 9.53 13.43 -17.01
CA GLY A 39 9.57 13.34 -18.46
C GLY A 39 9.60 14.71 -19.15
N THR A 40 10.21 15.70 -18.50
CA THR A 40 10.67 16.93 -19.15
C THR A 40 11.86 16.62 -20.05
N GLU A 41 12.17 17.52 -20.98
CA GLU A 41 13.35 17.36 -21.83
C GLU A 41 14.63 17.40 -20.98
N PHE A 42 15.53 16.43 -21.19
CA PHE A 42 16.79 16.37 -20.46
C PHE A 42 17.79 17.39 -21.04
N PRO A 43 18.35 18.29 -20.21
CA PRO A 43 19.26 19.35 -20.68
C PRO A 43 20.49 18.78 -21.35
N ALA A 44 20.80 19.27 -22.56
CA ALA A 44 21.97 18.81 -23.33
C ALA A 44 23.30 18.99 -22.58
N GLN A 45 23.42 20.07 -21.81
CA GLN A 45 24.60 20.42 -21.02
C GLN A 45 24.95 19.38 -19.93
N LEU A 46 23.97 18.55 -19.53
CA LEU A 46 24.17 17.55 -18.48
C LEU A 46 24.52 16.17 -19.05
N ARG A 47 24.43 15.94 -20.35
CA ARG A 47 24.68 14.63 -20.99
C ARG A 47 26.15 14.20 -20.91
N ASP A 48 27.06 15.15 -20.86
CA ASP A 48 28.52 14.91 -20.87
C ASP A 48 29.16 15.03 -19.48
N THR A 49 28.37 14.98 -18.42
CA THR A 49 28.86 15.07 -17.03
C THR A 49 29.55 13.80 -16.53
N GLY A 50 29.40 12.68 -17.23
CA GLY A 50 29.84 11.36 -16.80
C GLY A 50 28.93 10.69 -15.78
N ALA A 51 27.85 11.34 -15.36
CA ALA A 51 26.83 10.73 -14.51
C ALA A 51 25.87 9.86 -15.33
N LYS A 52 25.32 8.81 -14.73
CA LYS A 52 24.23 8.03 -15.37
C LYS A 52 23.01 8.92 -15.60
N VAL A 53 22.44 8.83 -16.79
CA VAL A 53 21.23 9.55 -17.15
C VAL A 53 20.00 8.66 -17.04
N TYR A 54 19.08 9.04 -16.17
CA TYR A 54 17.79 8.38 -15.99
C TYR A 54 16.71 9.20 -16.70
N ALA A 55 16.00 8.57 -17.63
CA ALA A 55 14.87 9.21 -18.30
C ALA A 55 13.55 8.62 -17.86
N THR A 56 12.61 9.48 -17.49
CA THR A 56 11.26 9.10 -17.15
C THR A 56 10.47 8.75 -18.41
N TYR A 57 9.88 7.56 -18.43
CA TYR A 57 9.06 7.08 -19.52
C TYR A 57 7.65 6.76 -19.04
N TYR A 58 6.65 7.34 -19.72
CA TYR A 58 5.24 7.09 -19.47
C TYR A 58 4.70 6.11 -20.51
N THR A 59 4.27 4.94 -20.09
CA THR A 59 3.77 3.90 -20.98
C THR A 59 2.32 4.15 -21.40
N THR A 60 1.49 4.65 -20.49
CA THR A 60 0.03 4.70 -20.65
C THR A 60 -0.55 6.06 -21.02
N ARG A 61 0.27 7.10 -21.12
CA ARG A 61 -0.12 8.48 -21.44
C ARG A 61 0.98 9.23 -22.17
N LYS A 62 0.84 10.54 -22.34
CA LYS A 62 1.77 11.43 -23.08
C LYS A 62 1.73 11.20 -24.61
N ASP A 63 0.61 10.73 -25.12
CA ASP A 63 0.32 10.66 -26.55
C ASP A 63 -1.18 10.78 -26.83
N ASN A 64 -1.69 12.00 -26.73
CA ASN A 64 -3.11 12.29 -26.99
C ASN A 64 -3.51 12.06 -28.45
N ALA A 65 -2.57 12.15 -29.39
CA ALA A 65 -2.87 11.89 -30.82
C ALA A 65 -3.26 10.42 -31.02
N TRP A 66 -2.52 9.51 -30.42
CA TRP A 66 -2.88 8.08 -30.43
C TRP A 66 -4.21 7.81 -29.73
N ALA A 67 -4.39 8.33 -28.51
CA ALA A 67 -5.63 8.13 -27.74
C ALA A 67 -6.87 8.66 -28.47
N LYS A 68 -6.79 9.84 -29.10
CA LYS A 68 -7.87 10.42 -29.91
C LYS A 68 -8.16 9.64 -31.18
N ALA A 69 -7.14 9.02 -31.79
CA ALA A 69 -7.30 8.17 -32.97
C ALA A 69 -7.86 6.77 -32.64
N ASN A 70 -7.68 6.29 -31.39
CA ASN A 70 -8.10 4.98 -30.93
C ASN A 70 -8.96 5.09 -29.66
N PRO A 71 -10.13 5.75 -29.71
CA PRO A 71 -10.93 6.04 -28.54
C PRO A 71 -11.62 4.81 -27.92
N ASP A 72 -11.58 3.68 -28.60
CA ASP A 72 -12.00 2.35 -28.15
C ASP A 72 -10.94 1.65 -27.30
N GLU A 73 -9.68 2.07 -27.39
CA GLU A 73 -8.55 1.48 -26.66
C GLU A 73 -8.00 2.38 -25.54
N ILE A 74 -8.72 3.44 -25.15
CA ILE A 74 -8.37 4.22 -23.93
C ILE A 74 -8.75 3.43 -22.68
N GLN A 75 -8.15 3.79 -21.55
CA GLN A 75 -8.41 3.12 -20.27
C GLN A 75 -9.87 3.23 -19.85
N GLN A 76 -10.38 2.18 -19.25
CA GLN A 76 -11.73 2.09 -18.72
C GLN A 76 -11.71 1.65 -17.27
N CYS A 77 -12.74 2.03 -16.52
CA CYS A 77 -12.97 1.55 -15.15
C CYS A 77 -14.45 1.22 -14.95
N TYR A 78 -14.74 0.38 -13.94
CA TYR A 78 -16.08 0.23 -13.44
C TYR A 78 -16.43 1.35 -12.47
N ILE A 79 -17.59 1.94 -12.68
CA ILE A 79 -18.18 2.98 -11.82
C ILE A 79 -19.55 2.52 -11.37
N MET A 80 -19.95 2.92 -10.18
CA MET A 80 -21.28 2.68 -9.64
C MET A 80 -22.07 3.98 -9.58
N SER A 81 -23.32 3.94 -10.04
CA SER A 81 -24.27 5.03 -9.87
C SER A 81 -24.54 5.31 -8.38
N PRO A 82 -25.09 6.46 -8.01
CA PRO A 82 -25.69 6.64 -6.70
C PRO A 82 -26.78 5.60 -6.41
N PHE A 83 -27.06 5.38 -5.13
CA PHE A 83 -28.22 4.60 -4.69
C PHE A 83 -29.50 5.33 -5.07
N ALA A 84 -30.46 4.60 -5.60
CA ALA A 84 -31.77 5.12 -5.98
C ALA A 84 -32.88 4.25 -5.37
N THR A 85 -33.72 4.86 -4.54
CA THR A 85 -34.85 4.16 -3.91
C THR A 85 -36.04 4.15 -4.86
N ALA A 86 -36.62 2.98 -5.11
CA ALA A 86 -37.82 2.84 -5.87
C ALA A 86 -39.03 3.33 -5.06
N ALA A 87 -39.87 4.11 -5.70
CA ALA A 87 -41.21 4.44 -5.21
C ALA A 87 -42.27 3.68 -6.05
N GLU A 88 -43.46 4.20 -6.16
CA GLU A 88 -44.45 3.66 -7.07
C GLU A 88 -44.11 3.96 -8.54
N GLY A 89 -44.25 2.97 -9.40
CA GLY A 89 -44.01 3.10 -10.85
C GLY A 89 -42.58 2.75 -11.26
N LYS A 90 -42.09 3.31 -12.35
CA LYS A 90 -40.73 3.05 -12.86
C LYS A 90 -39.67 3.82 -12.11
N LEU A 91 -38.52 3.19 -11.91
CA LEU A 91 -37.32 3.84 -11.36
C LEU A 91 -36.40 4.28 -12.50
N ARG A 92 -35.87 5.50 -12.41
CA ARG A 92 -34.82 6.03 -13.29
C ARG A 92 -33.57 6.34 -12.48
N ILE A 93 -32.44 5.80 -12.89
CA ILE A 93 -31.15 5.93 -12.21
C ILE A 93 -30.17 6.68 -13.11
N PRO A 94 -29.86 7.96 -12.86
CA PRO A 94 -28.85 8.70 -13.60
C PRO A 94 -27.47 8.13 -13.32
N LEU A 95 -26.72 7.77 -14.36
CA LEU A 95 -25.40 7.11 -14.18
C LEU A 95 -24.32 8.07 -13.66
N MET A 96 -24.28 9.26 -14.22
CA MET A 96 -23.19 10.22 -13.98
C MET A 96 -23.48 11.25 -12.88
N GLN A 97 -24.55 11.07 -12.11
CA GLN A 97 -24.87 11.98 -11.01
C GLN A 97 -23.78 11.89 -9.92
N GLY A 98 -23.21 13.04 -9.55
CA GLY A 98 -22.13 13.12 -8.55
C GLY A 98 -20.78 12.58 -9.03
N LEU A 99 -20.58 12.48 -10.35
CA LEU A 99 -19.32 12.05 -10.97
C LEU A 99 -18.81 13.12 -11.96
N SER A 100 -17.51 13.29 -12.01
CA SER A 100 -16.86 14.26 -12.91
C SER A 100 -16.97 13.83 -14.37
N ARG A 101 -17.68 14.64 -15.18
CA ARG A 101 -17.75 14.47 -16.63
C ARG A 101 -16.49 14.94 -17.37
N GLU A 102 -15.61 15.62 -16.70
CA GLU A 102 -14.29 15.97 -17.23
C GLU A 102 -13.35 14.75 -17.20
N LEU A 103 -13.53 13.87 -16.21
CA LEU A 103 -12.73 12.66 -16.02
C LEU A 103 -13.30 11.46 -16.75
N LEU A 104 -14.63 11.30 -16.73
CA LEU A 104 -15.32 10.07 -17.07
C LEU A 104 -16.33 10.27 -18.22
N LYS A 105 -16.39 9.27 -19.09
CA LYS A 105 -17.41 9.16 -20.13
C LYS A 105 -17.99 7.75 -20.13
N VAL A 106 -19.32 7.64 -20.09
CA VAL A 106 -20.02 6.34 -20.13
C VAL A 106 -19.60 5.56 -21.38
N ASN A 107 -19.23 4.30 -21.22
CA ASN A 107 -19.01 3.39 -22.33
C ASN A 107 -20.35 2.70 -22.71
N ASP A 108 -21.02 3.25 -23.70
CA ASP A 108 -22.25 2.71 -24.26
C ASP A 108 -22.05 2.13 -25.67
N ARG A 109 -20.81 1.86 -26.06
CA ARG A 109 -20.48 1.30 -27.39
C ARG A 109 -20.47 -0.22 -27.39
N ASP A 110 -20.11 -0.81 -26.26
CA ASP A 110 -20.04 -2.25 -26.09
C ASP A 110 -21.37 -2.84 -25.63
N ASP A 111 -21.47 -4.15 -25.56
CA ASP A 111 -22.68 -4.84 -25.10
C ASP A 111 -22.97 -4.51 -23.62
N ILE A 112 -23.81 -3.50 -23.41
CA ILE A 112 -24.17 -3.04 -22.05
C ILE A 112 -24.93 -4.12 -21.26
N ALA A 113 -25.70 -4.98 -21.92
CA ALA A 113 -26.44 -6.05 -21.25
C ALA A 113 -25.48 -7.13 -20.67
N ARG A 114 -24.33 -7.27 -21.27
CA ARG A 114 -23.27 -8.19 -20.78
C ARG A 114 -22.37 -7.58 -19.72
N TRP A 115 -21.99 -6.31 -19.91
CA TRP A 115 -20.92 -5.70 -19.11
C TRP A 115 -21.40 -4.77 -18.01
N TRP A 116 -22.67 -4.39 -18.00
CA TRP A 116 -23.25 -3.61 -16.90
C TRP A 116 -24.06 -4.51 -16.00
N GLU A 117 -24.20 -4.11 -14.74
CA GLU A 117 -24.98 -4.85 -13.76
C GLU A 117 -25.86 -3.90 -12.95
N VAL A 118 -27.16 -4.18 -12.91
CA VAL A 118 -28.09 -3.51 -12.00
C VAL A 118 -28.28 -4.41 -10.80
N VAL A 119 -28.02 -3.87 -9.61
CA VAL A 119 -28.14 -4.61 -8.36
C VAL A 119 -29.24 -4.01 -7.50
N ASP A 120 -30.13 -4.85 -7.05
CA ASP A 120 -31.05 -4.56 -5.94
C ASP A 120 -30.24 -4.64 -4.65
N ARG A 121 -29.90 -3.49 -4.08
CA ARG A 121 -29.06 -3.38 -2.87
C ARG A 121 -29.79 -3.80 -1.58
N THR A 122 -31.12 -3.85 -1.62
CA THR A 122 -31.91 -4.34 -0.49
C THR A 122 -31.78 -5.85 -0.34
N THR A 123 -31.72 -6.57 -1.46
CA THR A 123 -31.59 -8.04 -1.48
C THR A 123 -30.18 -8.53 -1.76
N GLY A 124 -29.32 -7.66 -2.32
CA GLY A 124 -27.98 -8.02 -2.82
C GLY A 124 -27.98 -8.79 -4.14
N GLN A 125 -29.14 -8.92 -4.82
CA GLN A 125 -29.27 -9.71 -6.04
C GLN A 125 -29.17 -8.85 -7.30
N PRO A 126 -28.47 -9.33 -8.33
CA PRO A 126 -28.46 -8.66 -9.63
C PRO A 126 -29.81 -8.86 -10.33
N LEU A 127 -30.25 -7.82 -11.05
CA LEU A 127 -31.41 -7.91 -11.94
C LEU A 127 -30.99 -8.54 -13.29
N PRO A 128 -31.83 -9.41 -13.87
CA PRO A 128 -31.59 -9.89 -15.23
C PRO A 128 -31.61 -8.71 -16.22
N ALA A 129 -30.80 -8.79 -17.28
CA ALA A 129 -30.69 -7.71 -18.28
C ALA A 129 -32.03 -7.31 -18.92
N ALA A 130 -32.97 -8.24 -19.01
CA ALA A 130 -34.31 -7.97 -19.52
C ALA A 130 -35.20 -7.12 -18.58
N ALA A 131 -34.81 -6.94 -17.32
CA ALA A 131 -35.59 -6.19 -16.33
C ALA A 131 -35.31 -4.69 -16.33
N TRP A 132 -34.33 -4.22 -17.08
CA TRP A 132 -33.96 -2.81 -17.14
C TRP A 132 -33.60 -2.39 -18.58
N GLN A 133 -33.53 -1.11 -18.80
CA GLN A 133 -33.23 -0.52 -20.13
C GLN A 133 -32.32 0.70 -19.95
N TYR A 134 -31.39 0.89 -20.86
CA TYR A 134 -30.56 2.09 -20.91
C TYR A 134 -31.18 3.17 -21.79
N ASP A 135 -31.40 4.34 -21.23
CA ASP A 135 -31.80 5.55 -21.92
C ASP A 135 -30.53 6.37 -22.25
N LYS A 136 -30.09 6.27 -23.51
CA LYS A 136 -28.83 6.88 -23.96
C LYS A 136 -28.88 8.41 -23.93
N GLU A 137 -30.01 9.02 -24.24
CA GLU A 137 -30.15 10.48 -24.29
C GLU A 137 -30.05 11.09 -22.87
N ALA A 138 -30.54 10.37 -21.89
CA ALA A 138 -30.52 10.79 -20.50
C ALA A 138 -29.36 10.23 -19.70
N GLU A 139 -28.52 9.37 -20.30
CA GLU A 139 -27.48 8.60 -19.60
C GLU A 139 -28.00 7.99 -18.28
N ALA A 140 -29.10 7.28 -18.36
CA ALA A 140 -29.80 6.71 -17.22
C ALA A 140 -30.26 5.27 -17.49
N VAL A 141 -30.27 4.45 -16.46
CA VAL A 141 -30.93 3.15 -16.50
C VAL A 141 -32.36 3.31 -15.97
N VAL A 142 -33.29 2.69 -16.67
CA VAL A 142 -34.72 2.67 -16.29
C VAL A 142 -35.11 1.24 -15.93
N ILE A 143 -35.65 1.05 -14.74
CA ILE A 143 -36.27 -0.19 -14.27
C ILE A 143 -37.77 0.00 -14.36
N PRO A 144 -38.48 -0.67 -15.31
CA PRO A 144 -39.91 -0.45 -15.54
C PRO A 144 -40.79 -0.85 -14.36
N ALA A 145 -40.42 -1.92 -13.67
CA ALA A 145 -41.18 -2.48 -12.55
C ALA A 145 -40.24 -2.87 -11.41
N PRO A 146 -39.64 -1.89 -10.68
CA PRO A 146 -38.83 -2.18 -9.54
C PRO A 146 -39.71 -2.64 -8.36
N GLU A 147 -39.14 -3.39 -7.42
CA GLU A 147 -39.81 -3.64 -6.15
C GLU A 147 -39.86 -2.33 -5.35
N ALA A 148 -41.04 -1.98 -4.86
CA ALA A 148 -41.25 -0.71 -4.16
C ALA A 148 -40.43 -0.63 -2.86
N PHE A 149 -39.81 0.51 -2.63
CA PHE A 149 -38.95 0.83 -1.48
C PHE A 149 -37.68 0.01 -1.39
N HIS A 150 -37.29 -0.74 -2.45
CA HIS A 150 -35.97 -1.26 -2.60
C HIS A 150 -35.00 -0.19 -3.14
N GLU A 151 -33.72 -0.34 -2.83
CA GLU A 151 -32.65 0.51 -3.34
C GLU A 151 -31.87 -0.21 -4.45
N TYR A 152 -31.55 0.53 -5.48
CA TYR A 152 -30.87 0.00 -6.66
C TYR A 152 -29.63 0.82 -7.01
N THR A 153 -28.64 0.15 -7.58
CA THR A 153 -27.47 0.79 -8.20
C THR A 153 -27.19 0.17 -9.55
N VAL A 154 -26.48 0.91 -10.39
CA VAL A 154 -25.96 0.43 -11.67
C VAL A 154 -24.45 0.47 -11.63
N SER A 155 -23.81 -0.67 -11.88
CA SER A 155 -22.38 -0.75 -12.14
C SER A 155 -22.16 -0.76 -13.64
N PHE A 156 -21.37 0.18 -14.15
CA PHE A 156 -21.21 0.40 -15.58
C PHE A 156 -19.76 0.72 -15.95
N LEU A 157 -19.37 0.44 -17.20
CA LEU A 157 -18.06 0.81 -17.72
C LEU A 157 -18.03 2.29 -18.12
N ALA A 158 -16.96 2.95 -17.76
CA ALA A 158 -16.67 4.32 -18.16
C ALA A 158 -15.24 4.44 -18.71
N TYR A 159 -15.08 5.21 -19.79
CA TYR A 159 -13.78 5.62 -20.30
C TYR A 159 -13.20 6.72 -19.42
N LEU A 160 -11.88 6.61 -19.11
CA LEU A 160 -11.09 7.69 -18.51
C LEU A 160 -10.65 8.64 -19.64
N ILE A 161 -11.25 9.82 -19.70
CA ILE A 161 -10.96 10.84 -20.74
C ILE A 161 -9.97 11.91 -20.27
N TRP A 162 -9.58 11.85 -19.01
CA TRP A 162 -8.48 12.58 -18.43
C TRP A 162 -7.71 11.61 -17.50
N ASP A 163 -6.37 11.57 -17.60
CA ASP A 163 -5.56 10.78 -16.67
C ASP A 163 -5.79 11.28 -15.25
N PRO A 164 -6.21 10.41 -14.30
CA PRO A 164 -6.61 10.85 -12.96
C PRO A 164 -5.51 11.57 -12.18
N VAL A 165 -4.25 11.15 -12.36
CA VAL A 165 -3.10 11.79 -11.70
C VAL A 165 -2.79 13.14 -12.33
N HIS A 166 -2.90 13.24 -13.65
CA HIS A 166 -2.75 14.52 -14.32
C HIS A 166 -3.86 15.50 -13.91
N MET A 167 -5.10 15.02 -13.79
CA MET A 167 -6.22 15.82 -13.28
C MET A 167 -5.96 16.27 -11.83
N TYR A 168 -5.55 15.35 -10.95
CA TYR A 168 -5.20 15.66 -9.56
C TYR A 168 -4.15 16.76 -9.50
N ASN A 169 -3.04 16.61 -10.21
CA ASN A 169 -1.97 17.60 -10.24
C ASN A 169 -2.46 18.96 -10.79
N ALA A 170 -3.31 18.96 -11.82
CA ALA A 170 -3.88 20.19 -12.37
C ALA A 170 -4.77 20.91 -11.34
N VAL A 171 -5.59 20.17 -10.61
CA VAL A 171 -6.48 20.72 -9.57
C VAL A 171 -5.68 21.29 -8.40
N VAL A 172 -4.73 20.51 -7.88
CA VAL A 172 -3.93 20.89 -6.70
C VAL A 172 -3.03 22.09 -6.99
N ASN A 173 -2.44 22.15 -8.20
CA ASN A 173 -1.56 23.25 -8.59
C ASN A 173 -2.30 24.41 -9.29
N GLY A 174 -3.62 24.36 -9.40
CA GLY A 174 -4.41 25.41 -10.03
C GLY A 174 -4.15 25.61 -11.51
N TRP A 175 -3.75 24.57 -12.25
CA TRP A 175 -3.52 24.64 -13.69
C TRP A 175 -4.83 24.80 -14.45
N THR A 176 -4.96 25.87 -15.23
CA THR A 176 -6.21 26.20 -15.95
C THR A 176 -6.16 25.87 -17.42
N ASP A 177 -4.99 25.97 -18.06
CA ASP A 177 -4.84 25.86 -19.52
C ASP A 177 -3.89 24.72 -19.88
N VAL A 178 -4.22 23.50 -19.42
CA VAL A 178 -3.45 22.31 -19.76
C VAL A 178 -4.28 21.36 -20.65
N GLU A 179 -3.65 20.80 -21.68
CA GLU A 179 -4.29 19.72 -22.44
C GLU A 179 -4.45 18.48 -21.55
N HIS A 180 -5.69 17.98 -21.45
CA HIS A 180 -5.97 16.76 -20.68
C HIS A 180 -5.21 15.58 -21.25
N GLN A 181 -4.34 14.96 -20.46
CA GLN A 181 -3.65 13.74 -20.85
C GLN A 181 -4.63 12.58 -20.79
N ILE A 182 -4.77 11.84 -21.89
CA ILE A 182 -5.72 10.74 -22.03
C ILE A 182 -4.95 9.43 -21.84
N PRO A 183 -5.30 8.60 -20.83
CA PRO A 183 -4.64 7.31 -20.62
C PRO A 183 -5.18 6.27 -21.61
N PHE A 184 -4.32 5.42 -22.15
CA PHE A 184 -4.70 4.33 -23.05
C PHE A 184 -4.34 2.97 -22.46
N ASP A 185 -5.11 1.94 -22.81
CA ASP A 185 -4.92 0.58 -22.31
C ASP A 185 -3.92 -0.17 -23.18
N VAL A 186 -2.69 -0.29 -22.68
CA VAL A 186 -1.57 -0.94 -23.38
C VAL A 186 -1.74 -2.45 -23.61
N ARG A 187 -2.80 -3.06 -23.06
CA ARG A 187 -3.14 -4.47 -23.29
C ARG A 187 -4.03 -4.66 -24.51
N GLN A 188 -4.67 -3.61 -25.00
CA GLN A 188 -5.47 -3.65 -26.21
C GLN A 188 -4.56 -3.92 -27.44
N PRO A 189 -5.00 -4.74 -28.40
CA PRO A 189 -4.12 -5.25 -29.45
C PRO A 189 -3.35 -4.21 -30.25
N LYS A 190 -4.01 -3.13 -30.69
CA LYS A 190 -3.36 -2.04 -31.44
C LYS A 190 -2.43 -1.23 -30.54
N THR A 191 -2.91 -0.90 -29.34
CA THR A 191 -2.16 -0.08 -28.39
C THR A 191 -0.97 -0.84 -27.82
N HIS A 192 -1.04 -2.17 -27.65
CA HIS A 192 0.09 -3.01 -27.24
C HIS A 192 1.23 -2.88 -28.27
N GLN A 193 0.98 -3.17 -29.54
CA GLN A 193 1.98 -3.04 -30.59
C GLN A 193 2.56 -1.62 -30.67
N TYR A 194 1.66 -0.62 -30.67
CA TYR A 194 2.07 0.79 -30.69
C TYR A 194 2.99 1.16 -29.53
N THR A 195 2.69 0.66 -28.33
CA THR A 195 3.48 0.91 -27.12
C THR A 195 4.92 0.39 -27.26
N LEU A 196 5.09 -0.84 -27.77
CA LEU A 196 6.42 -1.42 -28.01
C LEU A 196 7.19 -0.65 -29.08
N GLU A 197 6.54 -0.27 -30.19
CA GLU A 197 7.16 0.54 -31.25
C GLU A 197 7.50 1.95 -30.75
N ARG A 198 6.66 2.56 -29.92
CA ARG A 198 6.91 3.87 -29.32
C ARG A 198 8.13 3.83 -28.39
N LEU A 199 8.29 2.77 -27.61
CA LEU A 199 9.47 2.58 -26.77
C LEU A 199 10.75 2.47 -27.61
N ARG A 200 10.73 1.71 -28.71
CA ARG A 200 11.89 1.61 -29.64
C ARG A 200 12.25 3.00 -30.21
N ARG A 201 11.28 3.75 -30.71
CA ARG A 201 11.51 5.13 -31.19
C ARG A 201 12.09 6.05 -30.11
N PHE A 202 11.62 5.91 -28.86
CA PHE A 202 12.17 6.66 -27.74
C PHE A 202 13.65 6.31 -27.52
N LEU A 203 14.01 5.04 -27.48
CA LEU A 203 15.39 4.60 -27.27
C LEU A 203 16.33 5.03 -28.41
N GLU A 204 15.86 4.99 -29.66
CA GLU A 204 16.60 5.47 -30.83
C GLU A 204 16.87 6.99 -30.78
N SER A 205 15.87 7.76 -30.32
CA SER A 205 15.98 9.22 -30.24
C SER A 205 16.73 9.71 -29.00
N HIS A 206 16.93 8.84 -27.98
CA HIS A 206 17.57 9.18 -26.72
C HIS A 206 18.77 8.25 -26.41
N PRO A 207 19.80 8.22 -27.29
CA PRO A 207 20.94 7.32 -27.12
C PRO A 207 21.75 7.59 -25.84
N TYR A 208 21.69 8.83 -25.32
CA TYR A 208 22.37 9.26 -24.10
C TYR A 208 21.75 8.76 -22.79
N VAL A 209 20.57 8.16 -22.83
CA VAL A 209 19.91 7.60 -21.65
C VAL A 209 20.57 6.28 -21.28
N ASP A 210 20.90 6.09 -20.00
CA ASP A 210 21.45 4.85 -19.46
C ASP A 210 20.36 3.97 -18.83
N VAL A 211 19.37 4.61 -18.20
CA VAL A 211 18.30 3.94 -17.47
C VAL A 211 16.94 4.50 -17.89
N VAL A 212 16.08 3.63 -18.40
CA VAL A 212 14.68 3.97 -18.65
C VAL A 212 13.89 3.76 -17.37
N ARG A 213 13.42 4.85 -16.79
CA ARG A 213 12.62 4.84 -15.57
C ARG A 213 11.15 4.88 -15.92
N PHE A 214 10.53 3.72 -15.90
CA PHE A 214 9.10 3.59 -16.14
C PHE A 214 8.32 4.13 -14.96
N THR A 215 7.57 5.20 -15.17
CA THR A 215 6.71 5.78 -14.13
C THR A 215 5.41 5.00 -14.03
N THR A 216 4.91 4.51 -15.15
CA THR A 216 3.75 3.62 -15.21
C THR A 216 3.99 2.62 -16.32
N PHE A 217 3.91 1.34 -16.01
CA PHE A 217 3.95 0.32 -17.04
C PHE A 217 2.58 0.12 -17.68
N PHE A 218 1.55 0.18 -16.88
CA PHE A 218 0.27 -0.31 -17.27
C PHE A 218 -0.86 0.66 -16.92
N HIS A 219 -1.01 1.02 -15.68
CA HIS A 219 -1.94 2.03 -15.21
C HIS A 219 -1.39 2.71 -13.96
N LEU A 220 -1.95 3.85 -13.64
CA LEU A 220 -1.74 4.54 -12.38
C LEU A 220 -2.78 4.08 -11.37
N PHE A 221 -2.62 4.47 -10.12
CA PHE A 221 -3.71 4.38 -9.16
C PHE A 221 -4.95 5.11 -9.71
N THR A 222 -6.12 4.63 -9.33
CA THR A 222 -7.38 5.20 -9.80
C THR A 222 -7.88 6.22 -8.82
N LEU A 223 -8.06 7.45 -9.29
CA LEU A 223 -8.75 8.51 -8.57
C LEU A 223 -10.09 8.77 -9.27
N VAL A 224 -11.18 8.77 -8.52
CA VAL A 224 -12.47 9.19 -9.01
C VAL A 224 -12.88 10.48 -8.33
N PHE A 225 -13.24 11.47 -9.14
CA PHE A 225 -13.64 12.79 -8.70
C PHE A 225 -15.14 13.00 -8.87
N ASP A 226 -15.71 13.82 -8.00
CA ASP A 226 -17.06 14.32 -8.17
C ASP A 226 -17.12 15.51 -9.16
N GLU A 227 -18.32 16.01 -9.42
CA GLU A 227 -18.57 17.16 -10.30
C GLU A 227 -17.97 18.49 -9.79
N LEU A 228 -17.57 18.54 -8.52
CA LEU A 228 -16.86 19.67 -7.89
C LEU A 228 -15.35 19.46 -7.84
N ARG A 229 -14.83 18.47 -8.55
CA ARG A 229 -13.41 18.09 -8.56
C ARG A 229 -12.86 17.70 -7.18
N ARG A 230 -13.71 17.13 -6.31
CA ARG A 230 -13.31 16.55 -5.04
C ARG A 230 -13.15 15.05 -5.19
N GLU A 231 -12.14 14.50 -4.54
CA GLU A 231 -11.90 13.07 -4.52
C GLU A 231 -13.09 12.32 -3.92
N LYS A 232 -13.57 11.31 -4.62
CA LYS A 232 -14.68 10.46 -4.23
C LYS A 232 -14.21 9.13 -3.68
N TYR A 233 -13.31 8.47 -4.39
CA TYR A 233 -12.61 7.29 -3.91
C TYR A 233 -11.30 7.09 -4.65
N VAL A 234 -10.44 6.26 -4.06
CA VAL A 234 -9.12 5.94 -4.60
C VAL A 234 -8.89 4.44 -4.55
N ASP A 235 -8.46 3.87 -5.67
CA ASP A 235 -7.85 2.54 -5.73
C ASP A 235 -6.35 2.70 -5.94
N TRP A 236 -5.58 2.52 -4.87
CA TRP A 236 -4.13 2.70 -4.88
C TRP A 236 -3.37 1.66 -5.70
N TYR A 237 -3.98 0.53 -5.95
CA TYR A 237 -3.38 -0.53 -6.76
C TYR A 237 -3.82 -0.48 -8.22
N GLY A 238 -4.79 0.37 -8.55
CA GLY A 238 -5.25 0.65 -9.90
C GLY A 238 -6.04 -0.49 -10.58
N TYR A 239 -6.42 -1.53 -9.85
CA TYR A 239 -7.13 -2.66 -10.45
C TYR A 239 -8.51 -2.29 -11.01
N SER A 240 -9.16 -1.27 -10.45
CA SER A 240 -10.43 -0.76 -10.95
C SER A 240 -10.33 -0.06 -12.31
N ALA A 241 -9.17 0.50 -12.64
CA ALA A 241 -8.92 1.15 -13.95
C ALA A 241 -8.31 0.19 -14.99
N SER A 242 -8.31 -1.10 -14.71
CA SER A 242 -7.70 -2.11 -15.58
C SER A 242 -8.72 -3.05 -16.21
N VAL A 243 -9.89 -2.53 -16.58
CA VAL A 243 -10.99 -3.26 -17.18
C VAL A 243 -11.27 -2.77 -18.60
N SER A 244 -11.67 -3.69 -19.45
CA SER A 244 -12.26 -3.43 -20.77
C SER A 244 -12.92 -4.72 -21.23
N PRO A 245 -13.90 -4.71 -22.13
CA PRO A 245 -14.50 -5.93 -22.68
C PRO A 245 -13.45 -6.95 -23.13
N TYR A 246 -12.42 -6.50 -23.82
CA TYR A 246 -11.32 -7.35 -24.29
C TYR A 246 -10.61 -8.08 -23.13
N ILE A 247 -10.27 -7.38 -22.08
CA ILE A 247 -9.57 -7.97 -20.92
C ILE A 247 -10.50 -8.84 -20.09
N LEU A 248 -11.75 -8.44 -19.94
CA LEU A 248 -12.74 -9.22 -19.21
C LEU A 248 -13.02 -10.56 -19.89
N GLU A 249 -13.11 -10.58 -21.23
CA GLU A 249 -13.24 -11.83 -21.99
C GLU A 249 -12.03 -12.76 -21.82
N ARG A 250 -10.83 -12.22 -21.75
CA ARG A 250 -9.62 -12.99 -21.47
C ARG A 250 -9.63 -13.57 -20.07
N PHE A 251 -10.05 -12.76 -19.09
CA PHE A 251 -10.22 -13.24 -17.71
C PHE A 251 -11.24 -14.37 -17.64
N GLU A 252 -12.44 -14.20 -18.21
CA GLU A 252 -13.48 -15.24 -18.23
C GLU A 252 -12.97 -16.56 -18.83
N LYS A 253 -12.22 -16.47 -19.91
CA LYS A 253 -11.62 -17.64 -20.58
C LYS A 253 -10.60 -18.34 -19.67
N GLU A 254 -9.78 -17.60 -18.92
CA GLU A 254 -8.77 -18.15 -18.03
C GLU A 254 -9.38 -18.66 -16.72
N ALA A 255 -10.26 -17.88 -16.11
CA ALA A 255 -10.89 -18.20 -14.83
C ALA A 255 -11.94 -19.32 -14.92
N GLY A 256 -12.56 -19.51 -16.10
CA GLY A 256 -13.59 -20.50 -16.35
C GLY A 256 -14.98 -20.11 -15.82
N TYR A 257 -15.18 -18.85 -15.47
CA TYR A 257 -16.47 -18.30 -15.03
C TYR A 257 -16.64 -16.85 -15.49
N PRO A 258 -17.88 -16.35 -15.60
CA PRO A 258 -18.13 -14.99 -16.07
C PRO A 258 -17.69 -13.95 -15.05
N PHE A 259 -17.18 -12.83 -15.55
CA PHE A 259 -16.86 -11.68 -14.73
C PHE A 259 -18.13 -10.92 -14.32
N ARG A 260 -18.16 -10.46 -13.08
CA ARG A 260 -19.22 -9.57 -12.59
C ARG A 260 -18.62 -8.24 -12.15
N PRO A 261 -19.21 -7.10 -12.54
CA PRO A 261 -18.81 -5.79 -12.04
C PRO A 261 -18.69 -5.71 -10.52
N GLU A 262 -19.53 -6.46 -9.81
CA GLU A 262 -19.54 -6.51 -8.34
C GLU A 262 -18.23 -7.01 -7.72
N TYR A 263 -17.42 -7.77 -8.47
CA TYR A 263 -16.09 -8.21 -7.97
C TYR A 263 -15.14 -7.02 -7.73
N ILE A 264 -15.29 -5.93 -8.50
CA ILE A 264 -14.53 -4.68 -8.30
C ILE A 264 -15.34 -3.69 -7.47
N ILE A 265 -16.61 -3.52 -7.76
CA ILE A 265 -17.50 -2.54 -7.11
C ILE A 265 -17.68 -2.83 -5.64
N ASP A 266 -17.78 -4.11 -5.26
CA ASP A 266 -17.84 -4.54 -3.86
C ASP A 266 -18.82 -3.70 -3.03
N GLN A 267 -20.09 -3.75 -3.41
CA GLN A 267 -21.17 -3.02 -2.74
C GLN A 267 -21.01 -1.47 -2.73
N GLY A 268 -20.12 -0.93 -3.55
CA GLY A 268 -19.78 0.49 -3.60
C GLY A 268 -18.51 0.86 -2.84
N TYR A 269 -17.82 -0.11 -2.23
CA TYR A 269 -16.54 0.11 -1.54
C TYR A 269 -15.32 -0.01 -2.47
N HIS A 270 -15.52 -0.46 -3.72
CA HIS A 270 -14.49 -0.60 -4.74
C HIS A 270 -13.29 -1.45 -4.31
N ASN A 271 -13.53 -2.56 -3.62
CA ASN A 271 -12.51 -3.51 -3.14
C ASN A 271 -11.25 -2.81 -2.63
N ASN A 272 -11.42 -1.83 -1.76
CA ASN A 272 -10.29 -1.12 -1.20
C ASN A 272 -9.42 -2.05 -0.34
N GLN A 273 -8.17 -1.66 -0.10
CA GLN A 273 -7.19 -2.47 0.61
C GLN A 273 -7.57 -2.84 2.05
N TYR A 274 -8.56 -2.17 2.62
CA TYR A 274 -9.01 -2.40 4.01
C TYR A 274 -10.10 -3.47 4.13
N ARG A 275 -10.77 -3.81 3.02
CA ARG A 275 -11.81 -4.82 3.03
C ARG A 275 -11.21 -6.21 2.83
N VAL A 276 -11.87 -7.21 3.41
CA VAL A 276 -11.54 -8.62 3.15
C VAL A 276 -11.79 -8.89 1.66
N PRO A 277 -10.75 -9.23 0.87
CA PRO A 277 -10.94 -9.46 -0.55
C PRO A 277 -11.74 -10.73 -0.83
N SER A 278 -12.65 -10.68 -1.79
CA SER A 278 -13.33 -11.87 -2.29
C SER A 278 -12.34 -12.75 -3.09
N LYS A 279 -12.71 -14.03 -3.26
CA LYS A 279 -11.93 -14.96 -4.08
C LYS A 279 -11.85 -14.45 -5.54
N GLU A 280 -12.97 -14.02 -6.08
CA GLU A 280 -13.10 -13.55 -7.46
C GLU A 280 -12.25 -12.30 -7.70
N TYR A 281 -12.20 -11.37 -6.75
CA TYR A 281 -11.31 -10.22 -6.82
C TYR A 281 -9.84 -10.63 -6.79
N LYS A 282 -9.45 -11.59 -5.94
CA LYS A 282 -8.09 -12.13 -5.89
C LYS A 282 -7.72 -12.84 -7.18
N ASP A 283 -8.63 -13.61 -7.77
CA ASP A 283 -8.43 -14.26 -9.07
C ASP A 283 -8.21 -13.22 -10.18
N PHE A 284 -9.03 -12.16 -10.20
CA PHE A 284 -8.86 -11.06 -11.14
C PHE A 284 -7.52 -10.32 -10.93
N MET A 285 -7.15 -10.04 -9.70
CA MET A 285 -5.87 -9.43 -9.36
C MET A 285 -4.69 -10.30 -9.83
N ALA A 286 -4.74 -11.61 -9.59
CA ALA A 286 -3.70 -12.54 -10.04
C ALA A 286 -3.61 -12.62 -11.58
N PHE A 287 -4.74 -12.61 -12.27
CA PHE A 287 -4.78 -12.50 -13.72
C PHE A 287 -4.12 -11.20 -14.21
N GLN A 288 -4.48 -10.06 -13.62
CA GLN A 288 -3.89 -8.77 -13.98
C GLN A 288 -2.37 -8.74 -13.79
N GLN A 289 -1.88 -9.32 -12.70
CA GLN A 289 -0.43 -9.39 -12.47
C GLN A 289 0.30 -10.16 -13.57
N ARG A 290 -0.27 -11.27 -14.05
CA ARG A 290 0.33 -12.05 -15.15
C ARG A 290 0.35 -11.24 -16.44
N GLU A 291 -0.76 -10.59 -16.78
CA GLU A 291 -0.86 -9.74 -17.97
C GLU A 291 0.12 -8.57 -17.93
N VAL A 292 0.19 -7.88 -16.80
CA VAL A 292 1.12 -6.74 -16.61
C VAL A 292 2.57 -7.20 -16.67
N ASN A 293 2.92 -8.30 -15.98
CA ASN A 293 4.29 -8.79 -15.97
C ASN A 293 4.76 -9.29 -17.37
N ALA A 294 3.84 -9.85 -18.17
CA ALA A 294 4.16 -10.23 -19.55
C ALA A 294 4.53 -8.99 -20.39
N LEU A 295 3.73 -7.95 -20.33
CA LEU A 295 4.02 -6.67 -20.99
C LEU A 295 5.34 -6.06 -20.50
N VAL A 296 5.53 -6.00 -19.17
CA VAL A 296 6.75 -5.44 -18.57
C VAL A 296 7.97 -6.21 -19.06
N ARG A 297 7.88 -7.53 -19.19
CA ARG A 297 8.96 -8.36 -19.72
C ARG A 297 9.30 -7.98 -21.16
N GLU A 298 8.31 -7.87 -22.06
CA GLU A 298 8.54 -7.44 -23.43
C GLU A 298 9.21 -6.06 -23.51
N MET A 299 8.76 -5.11 -22.70
CA MET A 299 9.34 -3.75 -22.66
C MET A 299 10.77 -3.77 -22.09
N THR A 300 11.01 -4.55 -21.05
CA THR A 300 12.35 -4.71 -20.45
C THR A 300 13.33 -5.33 -21.44
N ASP A 301 12.90 -6.36 -22.18
CA ASP A 301 13.73 -6.99 -23.21
C ASP A 301 14.10 -5.99 -24.31
N ILE A 302 13.16 -5.14 -24.74
CA ILE A 302 13.45 -4.04 -25.68
C ILE A 302 14.51 -3.09 -25.12
N VAL A 303 14.38 -2.66 -23.86
CA VAL A 303 15.37 -1.79 -23.22
C VAL A 303 16.76 -2.44 -23.21
N HIS A 304 16.83 -3.73 -22.91
CA HIS A 304 18.08 -4.50 -22.90
C HIS A 304 18.68 -4.68 -24.31
N GLU A 305 17.85 -4.81 -25.37
CA GLU A 305 18.32 -4.83 -26.77
C GLU A 305 19.16 -3.57 -27.13
N TYR A 306 18.84 -2.44 -26.52
CA TYR A 306 19.59 -1.17 -26.68
C TYR A 306 20.73 -1.01 -25.65
N GLY A 307 21.04 -2.05 -24.86
CA GLY A 307 22.11 -2.02 -23.87
C GLY A 307 21.86 -1.10 -22.67
N LYS A 308 20.59 -0.82 -22.35
CA LYS A 308 20.16 0.06 -21.27
C LYS A 308 19.54 -0.70 -20.12
N GLU A 309 19.39 -0.06 -18.97
CA GLU A 309 18.72 -0.63 -17.79
C GLU A 309 17.24 -0.22 -17.73
N ALA A 310 16.38 -1.12 -17.30
CA ALA A 310 14.96 -0.87 -17.03
C ALA A 310 14.73 -0.70 -15.53
N MET A 311 14.19 0.44 -15.12
CA MET A 311 13.86 0.76 -13.74
C MET A 311 12.36 0.99 -13.60
N MET A 312 11.73 0.38 -12.60
CA MET A 312 10.33 0.62 -12.26
C MET A 312 10.23 1.64 -11.13
N PHE A 313 9.41 2.67 -11.30
CA PHE A 313 9.06 3.60 -10.26
C PHE A 313 7.91 3.05 -9.40
N LEU A 314 8.22 2.71 -8.17
CA LEU A 314 7.29 2.25 -7.16
C LEU A 314 6.91 3.43 -6.25
N GLY A 315 6.26 4.42 -6.78
CA GLY A 315 5.72 5.51 -5.98
C GLY A 315 4.31 5.16 -5.54
N ASP A 316 4.07 5.12 -4.25
CA ASP A 316 2.74 5.01 -3.69
C ASP A 316 1.91 3.81 -4.24
N HIS A 317 2.57 2.69 -4.54
CA HIS A 317 1.96 1.48 -5.12
C HIS A 317 1.39 1.62 -6.55
N TRP A 318 1.87 2.55 -7.35
CA TRP A 318 1.37 2.83 -8.71
C TRP A 318 1.92 1.89 -9.78
N ILE A 319 2.16 0.68 -9.48
CA ILE A 319 2.89 -0.22 -10.38
C ILE A 319 2.02 -1.10 -11.25
N GLY A 320 0.75 -1.26 -10.90
CA GLY A 320 -0.15 -2.19 -11.59
C GLY A 320 0.23 -3.66 -11.45
N THR A 321 1.15 -3.95 -10.54
CA THR A 321 1.57 -5.32 -10.19
C THR A 321 2.02 -5.36 -8.73
N GLU A 322 2.03 -6.55 -8.14
CA GLU A 322 2.42 -6.74 -6.74
C GLU A 322 3.90 -7.15 -6.70
N PRO A 323 4.81 -6.31 -6.20
CA PRO A 323 6.26 -6.56 -6.28
C PRO A 323 6.74 -7.74 -5.46
N PHE A 324 5.96 -8.17 -4.47
CA PHE A 324 6.22 -9.37 -3.67
C PHE A 324 5.43 -10.59 -4.15
N GLY A 325 4.65 -10.45 -5.22
CA GLY A 325 3.93 -11.55 -5.86
C GLY A 325 4.87 -12.52 -6.57
N ASP A 326 4.40 -13.75 -6.78
CA ASP A 326 5.24 -14.85 -7.32
C ASP A 326 5.72 -14.60 -8.76
N VAL A 327 4.99 -13.79 -9.53
CA VAL A 327 5.31 -13.55 -10.94
C VAL A 327 6.18 -12.32 -11.18
N PHE A 328 6.36 -11.45 -10.19
CA PHE A 328 7.06 -10.17 -10.36
C PHE A 328 8.50 -10.33 -10.86
N ALA A 329 9.24 -11.31 -10.34
CA ALA A 329 10.62 -11.57 -10.75
C ALA A 329 10.75 -11.89 -12.26
N SER A 330 9.68 -12.39 -12.89
CA SER A 330 9.65 -12.66 -14.33
C SER A 330 9.60 -11.41 -15.21
N SER A 331 9.33 -10.24 -14.63
CA SER A 331 9.33 -8.96 -15.35
C SER A 331 10.70 -8.59 -15.94
N GLY A 332 11.78 -9.06 -15.32
CA GLY A 332 13.16 -8.79 -15.75
C GLY A 332 13.65 -7.37 -15.47
N VAL A 333 12.91 -6.58 -14.71
CA VAL A 333 13.28 -5.22 -14.33
C VAL A 333 14.60 -5.21 -13.56
N ASP A 334 15.53 -4.33 -13.94
CA ASP A 334 16.85 -4.26 -13.31
C ASP A 334 16.80 -3.59 -11.93
N ALA A 335 15.98 -2.56 -11.80
CA ALA A 335 15.95 -1.75 -10.59
C ALA A 335 14.55 -1.27 -10.23
N ILE A 336 14.39 -1.00 -8.94
CA ILE A 336 13.20 -0.34 -8.37
C ILE A 336 13.60 0.96 -7.74
N VAL A 337 12.80 2.00 -7.95
CA VAL A 337 12.90 3.27 -7.23
C VAL A 337 11.54 3.63 -6.61
N GLY A 338 11.56 4.12 -5.39
CA GLY A 338 10.34 4.58 -4.71
C GLY A 338 10.60 5.66 -3.68
N SER A 339 9.54 6.28 -3.19
CA SER A 339 9.62 7.32 -2.16
C SER A 339 9.91 6.71 -0.80
N VAL A 340 10.79 7.33 -0.03
CA VAL A 340 11.18 6.93 1.32
C VAL A 340 10.85 8.05 2.30
N GLY A 341 9.77 7.89 3.06
CA GLY A 341 9.36 8.81 4.11
C GLY A 341 9.53 8.25 5.52
N ASN A 342 9.70 6.93 5.63
CA ASN A 342 9.82 6.23 6.91
C ASN A 342 10.49 4.85 6.72
N GLY A 343 10.55 4.05 7.78
CA GLY A 343 11.20 2.75 7.73
C GLY A 343 10.42 1.70 6.94
N SER A 344 9.10 1.71 6.99
CA SER A 344 8.28 0.76 6.24
C SER A 344 8.35 1.01 4.73
N THR A 345 8.38 2.27 4.27
CA THR A 345 8.62 2.59 2.85
C THR A 345 9.99 2.18 2.37
N LEU A 346 11.00 2.34 3.22
CA LEU A 346 12.34 1.87 2.90
C LEU A 346 12.35 0.34 2.73
N ARG A 347 11.74 -0.41 3.67
CA ARG A 347 11.65 -1.86 3.59
C ARG A 347 10.80 -2.33 2.40
N LEU A 348 9.72 -1.62 2.08
CA LEU A 348 8.91 -1.88 0.90
C LEU A 348 9.75 -1.92 -0.39
N ILE A 349 10.76 -1.06 -0.48
CA ILE A 349 11.66 -1.01 -1.63
C ILE A 349 12.80 -2.02 -1.49
N SER A 350 13.50 -2.02 -0.35
CA SER A 350 14.71 -2.80 -0.15
C SER A 350 14.48 -4.31 -0.09
N ASP A 351 13.29 -4.76 0.29
CA ASP A 351 12.95 -6.18 0.39
C ASP A 351 12.38 -6.78 -0.90
N ILE A 352 12.17 -5.98 -1.96
CA ILE A 352 11.67 -6.51 -3.25
C ILE A 352 12.65 -7.52 -3.83
N PRO A 353 12.20 -8.75 -4.14
CA PRO A 353 13.07 -9.78 -4.65
C PRO A 353 13.34 -9.61 -6.16
N GLY A 354 14.48 -10.16 -6.62
CA GLY A 354 14.73 -10.36 -8.04
C GLY A 354 15.22 -9.15 -8.82
N VAL A 355 15.51 -8.02 -8.17
CA VAL A 355 16.10 -6.83 -8.80
C VAL A 355 17.60 -6.72 -8.51
N LYS A 356 18.35 -6.07 -9.40
CA LYS A 356 19.81 -5.90 -9.27
C LYS A 356 20.16 -4.86 -8.21
N TYR A 357 19.37 -3.77 -8.15
CA TYR A 357 19.55 -2.70 -7.15
C TYR A 357 18.24 -1.96 -6.88
N THR A 358 18.23 -1.27 -5.74
CA THR A 358 17.10 -0.48 -5.26
C THR A 358 17.52 0.95 -5.00
N GLU A 359 16.62 1.91 -5.26
CA GLU A 359 16.84 3.32 -5.00
C GLU A 359 15.70 3.90 -4.17
N GLY A 360 16.02 4.58 -3.08
CA GLY A 360 15.05 5.33 -2.29
C GLY A 360 15.10 6.82 -2.65
N ARG A 361 13.97 7.38 -3.07
CA ARG A 361 13.86 8.83 -3.16
C ARG A 361 13.62 9.39 -1.77
N PHE A 362 14.62 10.03 -1.22
CA PHE A 362 14.46 10.80 0.00
C PHE A 362 13.59 12.02 -0.31
N LEU A 363 12.45 12.08 0.33
CA LEU A 363 11.40 13.00 0.00
C LEU A 363 10.70 13.45 1.26
N PRO A 364 10.97 14.66 1.75
CA PRO A 364 9.89 15.44 2.33
C PRO A 364 8.91 15.73 1.20
N TYR A 365 7.67 15.98 1.52
CA TYR A 365 6.65 16.24 0.54
C TYR A 365 7.08 17.33 -0.45
N PHE A 366 7.07 17.07 -1.76
CA PHE A 366 7.83 17.83 -2.76
C PHE A 366 7.04 18.92 -3.49
N PHE A 367 5.80 19.12 -3.13
CA PHE A 367 4.96 20.15 -3.71
C PHE A 367 4.97 21.44 -2.89
N PRO A 368 4.25 22.49 -3.34
CA PRO A 368 4.10 23.73 -2.60
C PRO A 368 3.67 23.59 -1.14
N ASP A 369 3.14 22.42 -0.78
CA ASP A 369 2.74 22.11 0.60
C ASP A 369 3.90 22.12 1.59
N THR A 370 5.12 21.76 1.13
CA THR A 370 6.34 21.77 1.95
C THR A 370 7.21 22.99 1.65
N PHE A 371 7.37 23.31 0.35
CA PHE A 371 8.29 24.36 -0.13
C PHE A 371 7.53 25.66 -0.41
N HIS A 372 7.08 26.35 0.65
CA HIS A 372 6.40 27.63 0.58
C HIS A 372 6.92 28.57 1.67
N GLU A 373 6.62 29.86 1.57
CA GLU A 373 6.95 30.82 2.63
C GLU A 373 6.28 30.42 3.96
N GLY A 374 7.09 30.27 5.01
CA GLY A 374 6.65 29.79 6.32
C GLY A 374 6.62 28.25 6.47
N GLY A 375 6.91 27.49 5.41
CA GLY A 375 7.12 26.05 5.51
C GLY A 375 8.44 25.68 6.19
N ASP A 376 8.53 24.47 6.72
CA ASP A 376 9.73 23.95 7.39
C ASP A 376 10.19 22.61 6.77
N PRO A 377 10.75 22.63 5.54
CA PRO A 377 11.19 21.43 4.86
C PRO A 377 12.34 20.72 5.60
N VAL A 378 13.12 21.45 6.39
CA VAL A 378 14.22 20.87 7.18
C VAL A 378 13.69 19.99 8.30
N ARG A 379 12.68 20.45 9.03
CA ARG A 379 12.05 19.66 10.11
C ARG A 379 11.43 18.39 9.55
N GLU A 380 10.65 18.51 8.50
CA GLU A 380 10.01 17.37 7.84
C GLU A 380 11.05 16.36 7.33
N ALA A 381 12.13 16.83 6.68
CA ALA A 381 13.20 15.99 6.23
C ALA A 381 13.91 15.26 7.38
N LYS A 382 14.11 15.92 8.52
CA LYS A 382 14.71 15.32 9.71
C LYS A 382 13.83 14.21 10.29
N GLU A 383 12.53 14.46 10.42
CA GLU A 383 11.56 13.48 10.91
C GLU A 383 11.55 12.24 10.01
N ASN A 384 11.47 12.43 8.70
CA ASN A 384 11.47 11.36 7.72
C ASN A 384 12.78 10.55 7.77
N TRP A 385 13.94 11.21 7.80
CA TRP A 385 15.22 10.54 7.78
C TRP A 385 15.50 9.77 9.07
N VAL A 386 15.24 10.36 10.23
CA VAL A 386 15.41 9.69 11.53
C VAL A 386 14.57 8.42 11.60
N THR A 387 13.39 8.44 11.04
CA THR A 387 12.50 7.28 10.99
C THR A 387 12.96 6.25 9.96
N ALA A 388 13.31 6.67 8.76
CA ALA A 388 13.70 5.78 7.66
C ALA A 388 15.03 5.07 7.91
N ARG A 389 16.06 5.76 8.43
CA ARG A 389 17.42 5.21 8.58
C ARG A 389 17.50 3.99 9.46
N ARG A 390 16.57 3.79 10.40
CA ARG A 390 16.49 2.58 11.24
C ARG A 390 16.38 1.32 10.39
N ALA A 391 15.60 1.39 9.32
CA ALA A 391 15.36 0.26 8.43
C ALA A 391 16.58 -0.06 7.55
N ILE A 392 17.45 0.92 7.26
CA ILE A 392 18.71 0.69 6.53
C ILE A 392 19.57 -0.34 7.23
N LEU A 393 19.62 -0.32 8.56
CA LEU A 393 20.39 -1.27 9.37
C LEU A 393 19.87 -2.70 9.26
N ARG A 394 18.65 -2.88 8.79
CA ARG A 394 18.02 -4.20 8.58
C ARG A 394 18.15 -4.68 7.15
N LYS A 395 17.89 -3.82 6.19
CA LYS A 395 18.00 -4.09 4.77
C LYS A 395 18.29 -2.77 4.05
N PRO A 396 19.53 -2.52 3.59
CA PRO A 396 19.85 -1.28 2.89
C PRO A 396 19.15 -1.24 1.51
N ILE A 397 18.77 -0.03 1.10
CA ILE A 397 18.63 0.29 -0.32
C ILE A 397 20.03 0.55 -0.89
N ASP A 398 20.21 0.37 -2.20
CA ASP A 398 21.54 0.49 -2.82
C ASP A 398 21.91 1.93 -3.15
N ARG A 399 20.93 2.78 -3.37
CA ARG A 399 21.07 4.18 -3.76
C ARG A 399 20.03 5.05 -3.06
N ILE A 400 20.34 6.31 -2.89
CA ILE A 400 19.39 7.32 -2.43
C ILE A 400 19.33 8.47 -3.46
N GLY A 401 18.19 9.12 -3.57
CA GLY A 401 18.03 10.29 -4.42
C GLY A 401 17.14 11.33 -3.80
N TYR A 402 17.26 12.58 -4.24
CA TYR A 402 16.27 13.59 -3.93
C TYR A 402 15.06 13.42 -4.87
N GLY A 403 13.86 13.36 -4.30
CA GLY A 403 12.67 13.00 -5.06
C GLY A 403 11.89 14.17 -5.66
N GLY A 404 12.06 15.38 -5.13
CA GLY A 404 11.28 16.55 -5.48
C GLY A 404 11.73 17.30 -6.73
N TYR A 405 11.12 18.46 -6.94
CA TYR A 405 11.56 19.44 -7.95
C TYR A 405 12.74 20.23 -7.39
N LEU A 406 13.86 20.23 -8.11
CA LEU A 406 15.09 20.86 -7.63
C LEU A 406 14.94 22.37 -7.46
N LYS A 407 14.24 23.02 -8.39
CA LYS A 407 14.01 24.46 -8.37
C LYS A 407 13.33 24.93 -7.09
N LEU A 408 12.29 24.23 -6.64
CA LEU A 408 11.60 24.55 -5.38
C LEU A 408 12.52 24.44 -4.16
N ALA A 409 13.39 23.43 -4.14
CA ALA A 409 14.32 23.21 -3.04
C ALA A 409 15.44 24.27 -3.00
N CYS A 410 15.80 24.87 -4.13
CA CYS A 410 16.88 25.86 -4.21
C CYS A 410 16.62 27.13 -3.39
N ASP A 411 15.37 27.47 -3.14
CA ASP A 411 14.99 28.61 -2.31
C ASP A 411 15.18 28.34 -0.78
N PHE A 412 15.56 27.10 -0.42
CA PHE A 412 15.74 26.65 0.97
C PHE A 412 17.16 26.14 1.23
N PRO A 413 18.17 27.02 1.37
CA PRO A 413 19.58 26.61 1.47
C PRO A 413 19.90 25.72 2.67
N GLU A 414 19.18 25.84 3.79
CA GLU A 414 19.34 24.96 4.95
C GLU A 414 18.86 23.54 4.66
N PHE A 415 17.79 23.41 3.87
CA PHE A 415 17.32 22.11 3.40
C PHE A 415 18.37 21.44 2.49
N LEU A 416 18.94 22.16 1.53
CA LEU A 416 20.02 21.64 0.67
C LEU A 416 21.23 21.17 1.48
N THR A 417 21.57 21.88 2.56
CA THR A 417 22.65 21.49 3.50
C THR A 417 22.30 20.23 4.27
N TYR A 418 21.04 20.11 4.67
CA TYR A 418 20.58 18.91 5.35
C TYR A 418 20.59 17.68 4.42
N VAL A 419 20.13 17.81 3.17
CA VAL A 419 20.21 16.73 2.18
C VAL A 419 21.64 16.28 1.94
N GLU A 420 22.63 17.21 1.89
CA GLU A 420 24.03 16.87 1.81
C GLU A 420 24.46 15.97 2.99
N SER A 421 24.03 16.31 4.20
CA SER A 421 24.35 15.49 5.40
C SER A 421 23.71 14.10 5.32
N VAL A 422 22.46 14.01 4.82
CA VAL A 422 21.78 12.73 4.59
C VAL A 422 22.52 11.87 3.57
N CYS A 423 22.97 12.45 2.45
CA CYS A 423 23.73 11.73 1.43
C CYS A 423 25.05 11.15 2.01
N ASN A 424 25.74 11.91 2.85
CA ASN A 424 26.99 11.48 3.48
C ASN A 424 26.73 10.39 4.52
N GLU A 425 25.76 10.57 5.39
CA GLU A 425 25.35 9.56 6.38
C GLU A 425 24.89 8.25 5.70
N PHE A 426 24.11 8.35 4.62
CA PHE A 426 23.67 7.18 3.87
C PHE A 426 24.84 6.36 3.32
N ARG A 427 25.82 7.01 2.68
CA ARG A 427 27.01 6.35 2.16
C ARG A 427 27.82 5.67 3.26
N GLU A 428 27.97 6.34 4.40
CA GLU A 428 28.67 5.79 5.56
C GLU A 428 27.96 4.55 6.12
N LEU A 429 26.65 4.64 6.33
CA LEU A 429 25.83 3.50 6.77
C LEU A 429 25.94 2.35 5.78
N TYR A 430 25.72 2.63 4.49
CA TYR A 430 25.77 1.60 3.45
C TYR A 430 27.13 0.90 3.40
N ASP A 431 28.22 1.65 3.40
CA ASP A 431 29.58 1.10 3.32
C ASP A 431 29.92 0.22 4.54
N ASN A 432 29.36 0.55 5.70
CA ASN A 432 29.56 -0.24 6.91
C ASN A 432 28.74 -1.53 6.97
N ILE A 433 27.57 -1.57 6.31
CA ILE A 433 26.64 -2.71 6.41
C ILE A 433 26.52 -3.54 5.14
N LYS A 434 26.98 -3.04 4.00
CA LYS A 434 26.93 -3.82 2.73
C LYS A 434 27.63 -5.15 2.88
N GLY A 435 26.98 -6.22 2.41
CA GLY A 435 27.53 -7.59 2.52
C GLY A 435 27.42 -8.22 3.92
N THR A 436 26.83 -7.52 4.90
CA THR A 436 26.49 -8.12 6.20
C THR A 436 25.09 -8.70 6.20
N THR A 437 24.87 -9.71 7.02
CA THR A 437 23.52 -10.23 7.29
C THR A 437 23.15 -9.85 8.72
N PRO A 438 22.09 -9.05 8.92
CA PRO A 438 21.70 -8.64 10.25
C PRO A 438 21.19 -9.83 11.07
N TYR A 439 21.63 -9.90 12.32
CA TYR A 439 21.13 -10.92 13.24
C TYR A 439 19.66 -10.63 13.61
N CYS A 440 18.82 -11.67 13.57
CA CYS A 440 17.43 -11.60 13.97
C CYS A 440 17.22 -12.40 15.25
N VAL A 441 16.74 -11.73 16.30
CA VAL A 441 16.53 -12.37 17.62
C VAL A 441 15.26 -13.23 17.65
N LYS A 442 14.27 -12.88 16.83
CA LYS A 442 12.99 -13.58 16.70
C LYS A 442 12.46 -13.51 15.27
N ARG A 443 11.61 -14.49 14.94
CA ARG A 443 10.81 -14.49 13.71
C ARG A 443 9.37 -14.12 14.04
N VAL A 444 8.89 -13.02 13.42
CA VAL A 444 7.57 -12.46 13.64
C VAL A 444 6.72 -12.64 12.40
N GLY A 445 5.55 -13.25 12.56
CA GLY A 445 4.53 -13.35 11.52
C GLY A 445 3.47 -12.26 11.70
N VAL A 446 3.24 -11.44 10.67
CA VAL A 446 2.12 -10.47 10.63
C VAL A 446 0.98 -11.08 9.82
N LEU A 447 -0.15 -11.30 10.50
CA LEU A 447 -1.34 -11.89 9.90
C LEU A 447 -2.22 -10.82 9.26
N ASN A 448 -2.58 -11.00 7.99
CA ASN A 448 -3.58 -10.22 7.27
C ASN A 448 -4.13 -11.02 6.07
N CYS A 449 -5.11 -10.49 5.32
CA CYS A 449 -5.66 -11.20 4.17
C CYS A 449 -4.74 -11.23 2.95
N TRP A 450 -3.76 -10.33 2.86
CA TRP A 450 -2.87 -10.17 1.70
C TRP A 450 -1.57 -10.97 1.81
N GLY A 451 -1.13 -11.29 3.03
CA GLY A 451 0.11 -12.00 3.28
C GLY A 451 1.32 -11.33 2.62
N LYS A 452 2.21 -12.16 2.07
CA LYS A 452 3.45 -11.68 1.43
C LYS A 452 3.22 -10.76 0.22
N VAL A 453 2.09 -10.90 -0.47
CA VAL A 453 1.78 -10.12 -1.68
C VAL A 453 1.91 -8.62 -1.45
N ARG A 454 1.49 -8.15 -0.27
CA ARG A 454 1.58 -6.74 0.12
C ARG A 454 2.50 -6.52 1.31
N SER A 455 3.67 -7.19 1.30
CA SER A 455 4.70 -7.01 2.34
C SER A 455 5.10 -5.55 2.48
N TRP A 456 5.16 -5.06 3.72
CA TRP A 456 5.40 -3.66 4.07
C TRP A 456 4.40 -2.68 3.48
N GLY A 457 3.41 -3.17 2.73
CA GLY A 457 2.33 -2.38 2.16
C GLY A 457 1.40 -1.89 3.25
N CYS A 458 1.72 -0.75 3.84
CA CYS A 458 0.76 0.07 4.54
C CYS A 458 0.42 1.25 3.64
N HIS A 459 -0.74 1.80 3.85
CA HIS A 459 -1.18 2.95 3.10
C HIS A 459 -0.27 4.15 3.38
N MET A 460 0.38 4.67 2.35
CA MET A 460 1.46 5.63 2.53
C MET A 460 1.46 6.74 1.52
N VAL A 461 0.34 6.99 0.91
CA VAL A 461 0.23 8.08 -0.04
C VAL A 461 0.07 9.37 0.72
N HIS A 462 0.97 10.28 0.49
CA HIS A 462 0.96 11.60 1.11
C HIS A 462 -0.30 12.42 0.77
N HIS A 463 -0.94 12.11 -0.34
CA HIS A 463 -2.21 12.71 -0.74
C HIS A 463 -3.43 11.98 -0.18
N ALA A 464 -3.21 10.95 0.59
CA ALA A 464 -4.31 10.15 1.07
C ALA A 464 -5.15 10.90 2.07
N LEU A 465 -6.43 10.65 1.95
CA LEU A 465 -7.36 10.96 3.01
C LEU A 465 -6.88 10.31 4.30
N TYR A 466 -6.95 11.04 5.38
CA TYR A 466 -6.61 10.53 6.70
C TYR A 466 -7.45 9.30 7.03
N GLN A 467 -6.77 8.20 7.33
CA GLN A 467 -7.42 6.92 7.59
C GLN A 467 -7.18 6.50 9.03
N LYS A 468 -8.17 6.74 9.85
CA LYS A 468 -8.11 6.38 11.27
C LYS A 468 -8.00 4.88 11.51
N GLN A 469 -8.59 4.07 10.59
CA GLN A 469 -8.72 2.63 10.75
C GLN A 469 -7.40 1.87 10.71
N ASN A 470 -6.36 2.45 10.13
CA ASN A 470 -5.10 1.73 9.96
C ASN A 470 -3.93 2.26 10.80
N TYR A 471 -4.16 3.23 11.69
CA TYR A 471 -3.07 3.82 12.45
C TYR A 471 -2.28 2.80 13.28
N SER A 472 -2.95 1.80 13.85
CA SER A 472 -2.30 0.73 14.59
C SER A 472 -1.56 -0.23 13.68
N TYR A 473 -2.11 -0.58 12.52
CA TYR A 473 -1.43 -1.41 11.53
C TYR A 473 -0.16 -0.73 11.04
N ALA A 474 -0.26 0.52 10.60
CA ALA A 474 0.87 1.33 10.19
C ALA A 474 1.91 1.48 11.31
N GLY A 475 1.47 1.69 12.56
CA GLY A 475 2.33 1.80 13.73
C GLY A 475 3.14 0.54 14.01
N VAL A 476 2.51 -0.62 13.94
CA VAL A 476 3.17 -1.92 14.10
C VAL A 476 4.19 -2.17 12.97
N ILE A 477 3.78 -1.98 11.72
CA ILE A 477 4.66 -2.19 10.57
C ILE A 477 5.87 -1.25 10.62
N GLU A 478 5.66 0.02 10.97
CA GLU A 478 6.75 0.99 11.14
C GLU A 478 7.68 0.59 12.28
N ALA A 479 7.16 0.17 13.42
CA ALA A 479 7.97 -0.30 14.54
C ALA A 479 8.83 -1.52 14.16
N LEU A 480 8.25 -2.47 13.43
CA LEU A 480 8.94 -3.67 12.96
C LEU A 480 10.01 -3.39 11.91
N SER A 481 9.86 -2.34 11.10
CA SER A 481 10.75 -2.05 9.98
C SER A 481 12.22 -1.92 10.35
N GLY A 482 12.50 -1.34 11.52
CA GLY A 482 13.85 -1.16 12.08
C GLY A 482 14.20 -2.12 13.21
N ALA A 483 13.30 -3.02 13.62
CA ALA A 483 13.52 -3.93 14.73
C ALA A 483 14.38 -5.14 14.32
N PRO A 484 15.12 -5.78 15.27
CA PRO A 484 16.00 -6.91 15.00
C PRO A 484 15.23 -8.24 14.87
N PHE A 485 14.17 -8.23 14.05
CA PHE A 485 13.30 -9.37 13.80
C PHE A 485 13.31 -9.78 12.33
N ASP A 486 13.16 -11.09 12.06
CA ASP A 486 12.79 -11.62 10.76
C ASP A 486 11.26 -11.49 10.64
N VAL A 487 10.78 -10.53 9.84
CA VAL A 487 9.35 -10.24 9.69
C VAL A 487 8.81 -10.93 8.45
N ARG A 488 7.75 -11.71 8.64
CA ARG A 488 7.03 -12.40 7.56
C ARG A 488 5.56 -11.99 7.56
N PHE A 489 5.04 -11.76 6.38
CA PHE A 489 3.62 -11.49 6.19
C PHE A 489 2.93 -12.78 5.77
N ILE A 490 1.89 -13.17 6.51
CA ILE A 490 1.21 -14.46 6.38
C ILE A 490 -0.28 -14.19 6.16
N SER A 491 -0.87 -14.78 5.13
CA SER A 491 -2.31 -14.66 4.92
C SER A 491 -3.10 -15.71 5.71
N PHE A 492 -4.38 -15.42 5.97
CA PHE A 492 -5.30 -16.41 6.54
C PHE A 492 -5.49 -17.60 5.61
N GLU A 493 -5.40 -17.37 4.29
CA GLU A 493 -5.44 -18.43 3.30
C GLU A 493 -4.20 -19.35 3.39
N ASP A 494 -3.00 -18.79 3.60
CA ASP A 494 -1.80 -19.57 3.87
C ASP A 494 -1.98 -20.44 5.13
N VAL A 495 -2.51 -19.86 6.22
CA VAL A 495 -2.77 -20.58 7.46
C VAL A 495 -3.76 -21.74 7.26
N LYS A 496 -4.77 -21.56 6.39
CA LYS A 496 -5.73 -22.59 6.05
C LYS A 496 -5.12 -23.73 5.23
N ASN A 497 -4.32 -23.37 4.22
CA ASN A 497 -3.89 -24.29 3.17
C ASN A 497 -2.52 -24.94 3.43
N ASP A 498 -1.66 -24.33 4.22
CA ASP A 498 -0.34 -24.85 4.56
C ASP A 498 -0.20 -25.09 6.07
N PRO A 499 -0.23 -26.36 6.52
CA PRO A 499 -0.08 -26.67 7.94
C PRO A 499 1.29 -26.31 8.52
N HIS A 500 2.29 -26.03 7.67
CA HIS A 500 3.66 -25.70 8.03
C HIS A 500 3.98 -24.20 7.98
N VAL A 501 3.05 -23.36 7.55
CA VAL A 501 3.29 -21.91 7.37
C VAL A 501 3.71 -21.20 8.66
N LEU A 502 3.30 -21.74 9.81
CA LEU A 502 3.65 -21.23 11.13
C LEU A 502 4.92 -21.86 11.71
N ASP A 503 5.53 -22.83 11.03
CA ASP A 503 6.73 -23.48 11.53
C ASP A 503 7.91 -22.50 11.59
N GLY A 504 8.55 -22.46 12.76
CA GLY A 504 9.66 -21.57 13.03
C GLY A 504 9.27 -20.09 13.24
N ILE A 505 7.99 -19.75 13.24
CA ILE A 505 7.51 -18.46 13.75
C ILE A 505 7.57 -18.48 15.27
N ASP A 506 8.06 -17.40 15.88
CA ASP A 506 8.08 -17.25 17.32
C ASP A 506 6.83 -16.52 17.82
N VAL A 507 6.44 -15.46 17.11
CA VAL A 507 5.31 -14.59 17.50
C VAL A 507 4.46 -14.24 16.28
N LEU A 508 3.15 -14.36 16.44
CA LEU A 508 2.18 -13.82 15.49
C LEU A 508 1.66 -12.46 15.96
N ILE A 509 1.43 -11.56 15.02
CA ILE A 509 0.77 -10.27 15.28
C ILE A 509 -0.47 -10.19 14.40
N ASN A 510 -1.63 -9.89 15.01
CA ASN A 510 -2.84 -9.52 14.30
C ASN A 510 -3.29 -8.13 14.76
N VAL A 511 -3.42 -7.20 13.84
CA VAL A 511 -3.59 -5.78 14.17
C VAL A 511 -4.54 -5.08 13.20
N GLY A 512 -5.41 -4.25 13.73
CA GLY A 512 -6.34 -3.40 12.97
C GLY A 512 -7.73 -3.36 13.59
N ASP A 513 -8.68 -2.84 12.81
CA ASP A 513 -10.10 -2.81 13.16
C ASP A 513 -10.79 -4.10 12.76
N ALA A 514 -11.88 -4.42 13.44
CA ALA A 514 -12.71 -5.59 13.13
C ALA A 514 -13.21 -5.58 11.69
N ASP A 515 -13.42 -6.78 11.16
CA ASP A 515 -13.97 -7.01 9.81
C ASP A 515 -13.18 -6.38 8.66
N THR A 516 -11.90 -6.13 8.89
CA THR A 516 -10.99 -5.59 7.87
C THR A 516 -10.06 -6.66 7.28
N ALA A 517 -9.43 -6.34 6.15
CA ALA A 517 -8.38 -7.18 5.57
C ALA A 517 -7.17 -7.34 6.51
N HIS A 518 -6.98 -6.44 7.46
CA HIS A 518 -5.90 -6.52 8.44
C HIS A 518 -6.17 -7.53 9.55
N THR A 519 -7.41 -7.60 10.02
CA THR A 519 -7.81 -8.50 11.14
C THR A 519 -8.42 -9.81 10.69
N GLY A 520 -8.86 -9.92 9.44
CA GLY A 520 -9.31 -11.17 8.83
C GLY A 520 -10.82 -11.31 8.62
N GLY A 521 -11.66 -10.60 9.38
CA GLY A 521 -13.11 -10.63 9.23
C GLY A 521 -13.67 -12.06 9.16
N ILE A 522 -14.37 -12.38 8.08
CA ILE A 522 -15.04 -13.68 7.88
C ILE A 522 -14.09 -14.90 7.90
N TRP A 523 -12.78 -14.71 7.75
CA TRP A 523 -11.82 -15.82 7.87
C TRP A 523 -11.86 -16.50 9.24
N TRP A 524 -12.34 -15.81 10.28
CA TRP A 524 -12.48 -16.38 11.63
C TRP A 524 -13.63 -17.38 11.78
N GLU A 525 -14.54 -17.45 10.81
CA GLU A 525 -15.56 -18.51 10.74
C GLU A 525 -14.96 -19.86 10.30
N ASP A 526 -13.77 -19.83 9.67
CA ASP A 526 -13.09 -21.05 9.25
C ASP A 526 -12.39 -21.75 10.46
N PRO A 527 -12.81 -22.97 10.83
CA PRO A 527 -12.23 -23.68 11.97
C PRO A 527 -10.77 -24.07 11.75
N ALA A 528 -10.30 -24.21 10.52
CA ALA A 528 -8.91 -24.52 10.24
C ALA A 528 -8.00 -23.35 10.64
N VAL A 529 -8.39 -22.12 10.31
CA VAL A 529 -7.65 -20.89 10.66
C VAL A 529 -7.60 -20.71 12.17
N SER A 530 -8.77 -20.64 12.82
CA SER A 530 -8.84 -20.36 14.25
C SER A 530 -8.16 -21.45 15.10
N SER A 531 -8.28 -22.73 14.69
CA SER A 531 -7.64 -23.83 15.40
C SER A 531 -6.12 -23.89 15.19
N ALA A 532 -5.63 -23.56 13.99
CA ALA A 532 -4.18 -23.50 13.73
C ALA A 532 -3.50 -22.46 14.60
N ILE A 533 -4.07 -21.24 14.69
CA ILE A 533 -3.51 -20.16 15.49
C ILE A 533 -3.57 -20.47 16.98
N ARG A 534 -4.70 -21.00 17.49
CA ARG A 534 -4.79 -21.43 18.89
C ARG A 534 -3.79 -22.52 19.22
N ARG A 535 -3.62 -23.52 18.35
CA ARG A 535 -2.63 -24.60 18.50
C ARG A 535 -1.20 -24.07 18.52
N PHE A 536 -0.89 -23.11 17.64
CA PHE A 536 0.40 -22.45 17.60
C PHE A 536 0.75 -21.84 18.96
N VAL A 537 -0.17 -21.07 19.55
CA VAL A 537 0.06 -20.44 20.86
C VAL A 537 0.09 -21.48 21.99
N TRP A 538 -0.83 -22.45 21.95
CA TRP A 538 -0.87 -23.53 22.95
C TRP A 538 0.46 -24.27 23.05
N ASN A 539 1.15 -24.47 21.92
CA ASN A 539 2.42 -25.17 21.84
C ASN A 539 3.64 -24.28 22.15
N GLY A 540 3.44 -23.04 22.58
CA GLY A 540 4.51 -22.15 23.06
C GLY A 540 4.80 -20.95 22.17
N GLY A 541 4.05 -20.72 21.07
CA GLY A 541 4.13 -19.49 20.29
C GLY A 541 3.55 -18.29 21.04
N GLY A 542 3.92 -17.08 20.63
CA GLY A 542 3.32 -15.84 21.11
C GLY A 542 2.28 -15.28 20.17
N LEU A 543 1.26 -14.62 20.70
CA LEU A 543 0.30 -13.84 19.92
C LEU A 543 0.18 -12.44 20.48
N ILE A 544 0.38 -11.43 19.61
CA ILE A 544 0.13 -10.03 19.96
C ILE A 544 -1.10 -9.58 19.15
N GLY A 545 -2.13 -9.16 19.86
CA GLY A 545 -3.32 -8.57 19.28
C GLY A 545 -3.36 -7.08 19.51
N VAL A 546 -3.58 -6.28 18.45
CA VAL A 546 -3.63 -4.82 18.55
C VAL A 546 -4.93 -4.30 17.94
N GLY A 547 -5.63 -3.45 18.66
CA GLY A 547 -6.93 -2.92 18.24
C GLY A 547 -8.07 -3.90 18.48
N GLU A 548 -8.61 -4.46 17.42
CA GLU A 548 -9.65 -5.50 17.44
C GLU A 548 -9.16 -6.79 16.74
N PRO A 549 -8.11 -7.43 17.29
CA PRO A 549 -7.50 -8.60 16.69
C PRO A 549 -8.50 -9.77 16.66
N GLY A 550 -8.65 -10.38 15.48
CA GLY A 550 -9.67 -11.42 15.29
C GLY A 550 -11.10 -10.93 15.48
N GLY A 551 -11.32 -9.61 15.35
CA GLY A 551 -12.62 -8.98 15.55
C GLY A 551 -13.61 -9.37 14.45
N HIS A 552 -14.59 -10.20 14.83
CA HIS A 552 -15.68 -10.66 13.98
C HIS A 552 -16.77 -11.29 14.85
N GLN A 553 -17.99 -10.77 14.79
CA GLN A 553 -19.09 -11.28 15.61
C GLN A 553 -19.53 -12.67 15.13
N TYR A 554 -19.04 -13.71 15.80
CA TYR A 554 -19.35 -15.09 15.44
C TYR A 554 -19.38 -16.00 16.66
N GLN A 555 -20.36 -16.90 16.73
CA GLN A 555 -20.52 -17.94 17.78
C GLN A 555 -20.37 -17.44 19.24
N GLY A 556 -20.94 -16.25 19.54
CA GLY A 556 -20.95 -15.67 20.87
C GLY A 556 -19.67 -14.96 21.30
N ARG A 557 -18.72 -14.78 20.39
CA ARG A 557 -17.50 -14.01 20.57
C ARG A 557 -17.42 -12.86 19.56
N PHE A 558 -16.86 -11.74 20.00
CA PHE A 558 -16.44 -10.68 19.09
C PHE A 558 -14.95 -10.81 18.76
N LEU A 559 -14.09 -10.92 19.77
CA LEU A 559 -12.68 -11.24 19.55
C LEU A 559 -12.54 -12.77 19.45
N GLN A 560 -12.34 -13.30 18.26
CA GLN A 560 -12.28 -14.74 18.04
C GLN A 560 -11.09 -15.43 18.71
N LEU A 561 -10.10 -14.64 19.13
CA LEU A 561 -8.94 -15.08 19.91
C LEU A 561 -9.00 -14.63 21.38
N ALA A 562 -10.17 -14.26 21.89
CA ALA A 562 -10.36 -13.78 23.27
C ALA A 562 -9.70 -14.68 24.32
N GLY A 563 -9.89 -16.01 24.21
CA GLY A 563 -9.29 -16.96 25.15
C GLY A 563 -7.76 -17.03 25.10
N VAL A 564 -7.14 -16.60 23.99
CA VAL A 564 -5.67 -16.52 23.85
C VAL A 564 -5.15 -15.18 24.38
N LEU A 565 -5.87 -14.10 24.06
CA LEU A 565 -5.46 -12.73 24.41
C LEU A 565 -5.84 -12.33 25.85
N GLY A 566 -6.74 -13.09 26.48
CA GLY A 566 -7.25 -12.79 27.81
C GLY A 566 -8.22 -11.61 27.87
N VAL A 567 -8.72 -11.14 26.76
CA VAL A 567 -9.65 -10.01 26.67
C VAL A 567 -10.79 -10.29 25.71
N GLU A 568 -11.93 -9.65 25.96
CA GLU A 568 -13.09 -9.67 25.07
C GLU A 568 -13.69 -8.27 24.98
N LYS A 569 -14.47 -8.02 23.93
CA LYS A 569 -15.20 -6.78 23.73
C LYS A 569 -16.68 -6.95 24.02
N GLU A 570 -17.25 -6.08 24.85
CA GLU A 570 -18.69 -6.02 25.03
C GLU A 570 -19.34 -5.26 23.87
N THR A 571 -20.22 -5.95 23.17
CA THR A 571 -20.94 -5.42 22.01
C THR A 571 -22.40 -5.09 22.30
N GLY A 572 -22.81 -5.15 23.58
CA GLY A 572 -24.16 -4.90 24.02
C GLY A 572 -25.05 -6.17 24.10
N PHE A 573 -24.53 -7.33 23.72
CA PHE A 573 -25.33 -8.58 23.76
C PHE A 573 -25.32 -9.27 25.12
N THR A 574 -24.23 -9.14 25.87
CA THR A 574 -24.11 -9.83 27.18
C THR A 574 -24.15 -8.87 28.36
N LEU A 575 -23.98 -7.57 28.12
CA LEU A 575 -23.79 -6.53 29.12
C LEU A 575 -22.70 -6.90 30.13
N ASN A 576 -21.68 -7.58 29.62
CA ASN A 576 -20.53 -8.03 30.37
C ASN A 576 -19.38 -7.02 30.13
N TYR A 577 -19.18 -6.16 31.08
CA TYR A 577 -18.08 -5.22 31.07
C TYR A 577 -17.41 -5.27 32.44
N ASP A 578 -16.20 -4.70 32.52
CA ASP A 578 -15.47 -4.66 33.76
C ASP A 578 -16.24 -3.89 34.84
N LYS A 579 -16.86 -4.58 35.72
CA LYS A 579 -17.55 -4.05 36.90
C LYS A 579 -16.63 -4.06 38.12
N TYR A 580 -15.47 -4.64 38.00
CA TYR A 580 -14.54 -4.87 39.09
C TYR A 580 -13.23 -4.13 38.75
N ASN A 581 -12.59 -3.62 39.79
CA ASN A 581 -11.27 -3.07 39.67
C ASN A 581 -10.27 -4.19 39.70
N TRP A 582 -9.45 -4.30 38.67
CA TRP A 582 -8.33 -5.19 38.63
C TRP A 582 -7.08 -4.40 39.00
N ASP A 583 -6.16 -5.03 39.73
CA ASP A 583 -4.87 -4.41 40.02
C ASP A 583 -4.04 -4.34 38.75
N GLU A 584 -3.39 -3.21 38.51
CA GLU A 584 -2.45 -3.05 37.41
C GLU A 584 -1.08 -3.58 37.79
N HIS A 585 -0.50 -4.39 36.90
CA HIS A 585 0.86 -4.93 37.06
C HIS A 585 1.88 -4.06 36.30
N ARG A 586 2.10 -2.84 36.77
CA ARG A 586 2.96 -1.85 36.11
C ARG A 586 4.45 -2.13 36.20
N ASP A 587 4.88 -3.03 37.04
CA ASP A 587 6.24 -3.56 37.13
C ASP A 587 6.57 -4.64 36.09
N HIS A 588 5.62 -4.95 35.23
CA HIS A 588 5.78 -5.98 34.22
C HIS A 588 6.88 -5.67 33.22
N PHE A 589 7.62 -6.68 32.77
CA PHE A 589 8.76 -6.58 31.85
C PHE A 589 8.46 -5.77 30.57
N ILE A 590 7.27 -5.87 29.99
CA ILE A 590 6.87 -5.13 28.78
C ILE A 590 6.99 -3.61 28.98
N LEU A 591 6.78 -3.13 30.20
CA LEU A 591 6.81 -1.71 30.56
C LEU A 591 8.18 -1.20 31.04
N ALA A 592 9.16 -2.08 31.17
CA ALA A 592 10.46 -1.72 31.80
C ALA A 592 11.24 -0.60 31.08
N ASP A 593 11.02 -0.41 29.77
CA ASP A 593 11.62 0.70 29.01
C ASP A 593 10.66 1.88 28.77
N CYS A 594 9.52 1.87 29.43
CA CYS A 594 8.54 2.96 29.43
C CYS A 594 8.49 3.56 30.86
N PRO A 595 9.42 4.45 31.23
CA PRO A 595 9.63 4.86 32.63
C PRO A 595 8.40 5.45 33.29
N ASP A 596 7.58 6.19 32.55
CA ASP A 596 6.38 6.79 33.07
C ASP A 596 5.09 6.08 32.57
N HIS A 597 5.25 4.86 32.05
CA HIS A 597 4.19 4.10 31.38
C HIS A 597 3.52 4.89 30.26
N ASP A 598 4.30 5.72 29.58
CA ASP A 598 3.86 6.67 28.58
C ASP A 598 3.73 5.98 27.21
N MET A 599 2.83 4.99 27.14
CA MET A 599 2.39 4.43 25.88
C MET A 599 1.25 5.25 25.33
N ASP A 600 1.35 5.59 24.05
CA ASP A 600 0.25 6.17 23.31
C ASP A 600 -0.59 5.07 22.68
N PHE A 601 -1.86 4.99 23.05
CA PHE A 601 -2.81 4.05 22.46
C PHE A 601 -3.66 4.69 21.35
N GLY A 602 -3.41 5.96 21.03
CA GLY A 602 -4.28 6.74 20.14
C GLY A 602 -5.69 6.85 20.73
N GLU A 603 -6.69 6.65 19.92
CA GLU A 603 -8.09 6.64 20.41
C GLU A 603 -8.35 5.41 21.31
N GLY A 604 -7.59 4.33 21.12
CA GLY A 604 -7.80 3.07 21.82
C GLY A 604 -9.15 2.41 21.48
N LYS A 605 -9.32 1.14 21.83
CA LYS A 605 -10.61 0.48 21.66
C LYS A 605 -11.43 0.55 22.93
N LYS A 606 -12.75 0.70 22.77
CA LYS A 606 -13.70 0.82 23.87
C LYS A 606 -14.34 -0.51 24.21
N SER A 607 -14.90 -0.60 25.43
CA SER A 607 -15.63 -1.75 25.93
C SER A 607 -14.82 -3.05 25.98
N ILE A 608 -13.51 -2.94 26.13
CA ILE A 608 -12.59 -4.07 26.28
C ILE A 608 -12.50 -4.44 27.76
N TYR A 609 -12.80 -5.68 28.09
CA TYR A 609 -12.71 -6.21 29.47
C TYR A 609 -11.82 -7.44 29.55
N ALA A 610 -11.22 -7.65 30.72
CA ALA A 610 -10.32 -8.77 30.96
C ALA A 610 -11.11 -10.06 31.27
N LEU A 611 -10.63 -11.20 30.79
CA LEU A 611 -11.06 -12.53 31.16
C LEU A 611 -10.28 -13.03 32.39
N GLU A 612 -10.80 -14.09 33.04
CA GLU A 612 -10.15 -14.71 34.18
C GLU A 612 -8.69 -15.13 33.86
N GLY A 613 -7.79 -14.87 34.79
CA GLY A 613 -6.37 -15.21 34.65
C GLY A 613 -5.55 -14.22 33.80
N THR A 614 -6.11 -13.07 33.42
CA THR A 614 -5.43 -12.04 32.66
C THR A 614 -4.70 -11.06 33.58
N GLU A 615 -3.44 -10.77 33.27
CA GLU A 615 -2.66 -9.70 33.90
C GLU A 615 -2.92 -8.39 33.18
N ILE A 616 -3.61 -7.44 33.83
CA ILE A 616 -3.84 -6.09 33.29
C ILE A 616 -2.58 -5.27 33.60
N LEU A 617 -1.94 -4.73 32.55
CA LEU A 617 -0.72 -3.92 32.68
C LEU A 617 -1.02 -2.43 32.70
N ILE A 618 -1.95 -2.01 31.85
CA ILE A 618 -2.45 -0.63 31.78
C ILE A 618 -3.95 -0.67 31.54
N GLN A 619 -4.68 0.13 32.30
CA GLN A 619 -6.09 0.45 32.03
C GLN A 619 -6.30 1.96 32.03
N ARG A 620 -7.32 2.42 31.33
CA ARG A 620 -7.73 3.82 31.29
C ARG A 620 -9.26 3.87 31.35
N ASP A 621 -9.81 4.62 32.29
CA ASP A 621 -11.25 4.71 32.47
C ASP A 621 -11.95 3.34 32.61
N LYS A 622 -11.30 2.38 33.27
CA LYS A 622 -11.70 0.97 33.41
C LYS A 622 -11.68 0.14 32.10
N GLU A 623 -11.17 0.69 31.03
CA GLU A 623 -10.96 -0.01 29.77
C GLU A 623 -9.54 -0.61 29.75
N VAL A 624 -9.43 -1.87 29.38
CA VAL A 624 -8.13 -2.53 29.25
C VAL A 624 -7.38 -1.93 28.05
N GLN A 625 -6.19 -1.37 28.30
CA GLN A 625 -5.34 -0.82 27.25
C GLN A 625 -4.19 -1.76 26.89
N LEU A 626 -3.63 -2.41 27.88
CA LEU A 626 -2.55 -3.39 27.72
C LEU A 626 -2.74 -4.52 28.69
N ALA A 627 -2.71 -5.75 28.20
CA ALA A 627 -2.85 -6.94 29.02
C ALA A 627 -1.99 -8.10 28.51
N ALA A 628 -1.65 -9.03 29.39
CA ALA A 628 -0.94 -10.26 29.09
C ALA A 628 -1.73 -11.46 29.64
N HIS A 629 -1.72 -12.57 28.90
CA HIS A 629 -2.46 -13.78 29.27
C HIS A 629 -1.68 -15.03 28.90
N ASP A 630 -1.67 -16.01 29.83
CA ASP A 630 -1.05 -17.31 29.58
C ASP A 630 -2.04 -18.23 28.85
N TYR A 631 -1.59 -18.90 27.78
CA TYR A 631 -2.39 -19.84 27.03
C TYR A 631 -1.60 -21.11 26.69
N GLY A 632 -1.84 -22.19 27.39
CA GLY A 632 -1.07 -23.43 27.27
C GLY A 632 0.41 -23.19 27.62
N GLN A 633 1.32 -23.40 26.69
CA GLN A 633 2.75 -23.14 26.86
C GLN A 633 3.16 -21.76 26.34
N GLY A 634 2.27 -21.08 25.62
CA GLY A 634 2.50 -19.77 25.01
C GLY A 634 1.75 -18.65 25.71
N ARG A 635 1.68 -17.50 25.07
CA ARG A 635 1.12 -16.27 25.64
C ARG A 635 0.43 -15.40 24.62
N GLY A 636 -0.64 -14.73 25.07
CA GLY A 636 -1.27 -13.61 24.39
C GLY A 636 -0.88 -12.27 25.01
N VAL A 637 -0.73 -11.25 24.19
CA VAL A 637 -0.63 -9.84 24.62
C VAL A 637 -1.66 -9.04 23.86
N TYR A 638 -2.46 -8.28 24.56
CA TYR A 638 -3.43 -7.37 23.96
C TYR A 638 -2.99 -5.92 24.13
N ILE A 639 -3.13 -5.11 23.07
CA ILE A 639 -2.86 -3.68 23.04
C ILE A 639 -4.05 -2.98 22.36
N SER A 640 -4.68 -2.00 23.02
CA SER A 640 -5.91 -1.39 22.50
C SER A 640 -5.72 -0.50 21.27
N GLY A 641 -4.50 -0.05 21.03
CA GLY A 641 -4.08 0.74 19.87
C GLY A 641 -2.58 1.01 19.92
N LEU A 642 -1.94 1.14 18.77
CA LEU A 642 -0.48 1.31 18.72
C LEU A 642 -0.06 2.23 17.56
N PRO A 643 -0.32 3.54 17.63
CA PRO A 643 0.29 4.47 16.70
C PRO A 643 1.81 4.42 16.82
N TYR A 644 2.51 4.77 15.74
CA TYR A 644 3.97 4.77 15.77
C TYR A 644 4.53 5.85 16.70
N SER A 645 5.37 5.42 17.62
CA SER A 645 6.27 6.26 18.41
C SER A 645 7.48 5.43 18.84
N PHE A 646 8.56 6.09 19.27
CA PHE A 646 9.71 5.36 19.82
C PHE A 646 9.37 4.61 21.10
N ALA A 647 8.51 5.17 21.94
CA ALA A 647 8.05 4.52 23.16
C ALA A 647 7.22 3.26 22.84
N ASN A 648 6.25 3.38 21.94
CA ASN A 648 5.45 2.25 21.48
C ASN A 648 6.29 1.16 20.82
N SER A 649 7.30 1.56 20.03
CA SER A 649 8.23 0.59 19.41
C SER A 649 8.99 -0.22 20.43
N ARG A 650 9.42 0.38 21.54
CA ARG A 650 10.10 -0.33 22.65
C ARG A 650 9.17 -1.29 23.37
N ALA A 651 7.94 -0.86 23.65
CA ALA A 651 6.94 -1.71 24.28
C ALA A 651 6.59 -2.92 23.39
N LEU A 652 6.39 -2.71 22.09
CA LEU A 652 6.17 -3.79 21.13
C LEU A 652 7.38 -4.74 21.06
N TYR A 653 8.59 -4.21 21.02
CA TYR A 653 9.82 -5.00 21.05
C TYR A 653 9.86 -5.93 22.27
N ARG A 654 9.58 -5.40 23.47
CA ARG A 654 9.53 -6.19 24.68
C ARG A 654 8.39 -7.20 24.71
N ALA A 655 7.22 -6.84 24.18
CA ALA A 655 6.10 -7.78 24.05
C ALA A 655 6.48 -8.98 23.17
N ILE A 656 7.19 -8.76 22.07
CA ILE A 656 7.69 -9.82 21.19
C ILE A 656 8.71 -10.72 21.93
N LEU A 657 9.63 -10.14 22.70
CA LEU A 657 10.60 -10.93 23.46
C LEU A 657 9.96 -11.77 24.55
N ARG A 658 8.97 -11.22 25.25
CA ARG A 658 8.34 -11.91 26.40
C ARG A 658 7.43 -13.06 26.02
N SER A 659 6.89 -13.06 24.83
CA SER A 659 5.99 -14.13 24.40
C SER A 659 6.58 -15.54 24.50
N GLU A 660 7.91 -15.66 24.74
CA GLU A 660 8.62 -16.94 24.86
C GLU A 660 9.48 -17.13 26.14
N GLU A 661 9.51 -16.19 27.07
CA GLU A 661 10.43 -16.28 28.21
C GLU A 661 10.30 -17.55 29.08
N ARG A 662 9.20 -18.28 29.00
CA ARG A 662 9.05 -19.57 29.72
C ARG A 662 10.00 -20.67 29.23
N ARG A 663 10.45 -20.65 27.98
CA ARG A 663 11.45 -21.63 27.49
C ARG A 663 12.87 -21.33 28.04
N VAL A 664 13.22 -20.07 28.17
CA VAL A 664 14.56 -19.66 28.63
C VAL A 664 14.64 -19.57 30.15
N GLY A 665 13.55 -19.17 30.81
CA GLY A 665 13.53 -18.91 32.26
C GLY A 665 13.70 -20.14 33.15
N LYS A 666 13.30 -21.33 32.70
CA LYS A 666 13.53 -22.57 33.44
C LYS A 666 14.98 -23.05 33.35
N GLU A 667 15.65 -22.81 32.24
CA GLU A 667 17.06 -23.17 32.08
C GLU A 667 18.01 -22.13 32.68
N CYS A 668 17.67 -20.84 32.68
CA CYS A 668 18.51 -19.80 33.30
C CYS A 668 18.41 -19.80 34.84
N ARG A 669 17.25 -20.10 35.43
CA ARG A 669 17.15 -20.18 36.91
C ARG A 669 17.92 -21.33 37.51
N SER A 670 18.25 -22.37 36.74
CA SER A 670 19.09 -23.47 37.22
C SER A 670 20.61 -23.19 37.18
N ARG A 671 21.04 -22.12 36.47
CA ARG A 671 22.46 -21.78 36.29
C ARG A 671 22.94 -20.56 37.09
N TRP A 672 22.03 -19.78 37.67
CA TRP A 672 22.37 -18.60 38.46
C TRP A 672 21.73 -18.66 39.85
N SER A 673 22.08 -19.67 40.64
CA SER A 673 21.96 -19.62 42.10
C SER A 673 23.33 -19.17 42.64
N PRO A 674 23.43 -18.02 43.31
CA PRO A 674 24.71 -17.58 43.86
C PRO A 674 25.10 -18.30 45.15
N TYR A 675 24.44 -19.38 45.53
CA TYR A 675 24.76 -20.18 46.71
C TYR A 675 24.77 -21.66 46.33
N HIS A 676 25.91 -22.07 45.83
CA HIS A 676 26.64 -23.31 46.16
C HIS A 676 28.04 -23.23 45.65
#